data_a1f4b31c6241fa3fc9dbf73c238ad59f
#
_entry.id   a1f4b31c6241fa3fc9dbf73c238ad59f
#
_cell.length_a   1.000
_cell.length_b   1.000
_cell.length_c   1.000
_cell.angle_alpha   90.00
_cell.angle_beta   90.00
_cell.angle_gamma   90.00
#
_symmetry.space_group_name_H-M   'P 1'
#
loop_
_entity.id
_entity.type
_entity.pdbx_description
1 polymer ?
#
loop_
_entity_poly.entity_id
_entity_poly.type
_entity_poly.pdbx_seq_one_letter_code
_entity_poly.pdbx_strand_id
1 'polypeptide(L)'
;MHQKYLLTIDNTPQNKKPRTKQEIGKISARTTNITGWTVYNIATYTVQPYSYTWCPSVYNGSRKNKNWKGQGIFALDFDSGISKEAVLSRFAEFHITPNIIYYSFSDTPELRKFRVILILNCMLTDYDQAACLRQSLIDAFPECDKNCVDAARMFFGGINAEVLNENEISVEDLIPFLGISTITNDNNQTRKIAEKKVNLYNIYRNNLISANIDNENDTSLLVPLEDDPNYKYLESLKKNDFDFEKAIERVKIFKDFTEGKRLKHMELFGLATSLVWIKGGSKRMKQTMLKYNEDGLTDYSQNNFNILPYVKLMRYHPQWLKKYSPYTEDHEYSNPISAVRERRGLVEIIEPIKKLELEEAEKMINDSFAKSLREKNNKITIIRCSTGLGKTEQLTYTQNNILAFPTHKLLSEVVNRMKVDFITTPPLPAFFQNSLNETIKYLHKAGLNSEVYKKLKEVLFNIGNNQFDSRDIKLVNEYMQKNSKALECTSTVLTTHIRALYNQFKHNTIIFDEDPLESILDIKEMDSRDLFVINLGQDCQPGTQAALEYILQQTPGEIVKTPTYNINNEKLVQSILCTKVSSNIIQFFESDFFVRDSKYNHIIHYIKHRKIPDDKKVIIMSATAPVQVYKALYGDRVEVIDISNVKNQGYIEQHTDKSFSRTSLQSSNLDELKREFEGKPVITYQSFSSNLNHKDMGIHYWNCEGLDILKGKDIVVLGTPHLNNVVYTLYAKVIGLDLNNCDLEMKHQKIEWNGFRFTFMAYNDKSMREIQLSLIESELIQAIGRARVLRTDAKVKVYSNLPLQVSDKFVY
;
A
#
# COMPACT_ATOMS: atom_id res chain seq x y z
N MET A 1 17.35 6.40 14.07
CA MET A 1 18.57 7.26 13.90
C MET A 1 19.09 6.98 12.50
N HIS A 2 19.32 8.02 11.70
CA HIS A 2 19.91 7.82 10.36
C HIS A 2 21.36 7.33 10.49
N GLN A 3 21.72 6.33 9.68
CA GLN A 3 23.07 5.75 9.63
C GLN A 3 24.09 6.80 9.21
N LYS A 4 25.29 6.77 9.80
CA LYS A 4 26.38 7.70 9.52
C LYS A 4 27.52 6.99 8.78
N TYR A 5 27.99 7.62 7.72
CA TYR A 5 29.07 7.12 6.86
C TYR A 5 30.34 7.92 7.09
N LEU A 6 31.44 7.23 7.25
CA LEU A 6 32.74 7.87 7.54
C LEU A 6 33.39 8.40 6.27
N LEU A 7 33.88 9.64 6.33
CA LEU A 7 34.62 10.32 5.28
C LEU A 7 35.62 11.32 5.90
N THR A 8 36.52 11.85 5.06
CA THR A 8 37.52 12.85 5.49
C THR A 8 37.14 14.21 4.92
N ILE A 9 37.16 15.28 5.73
CA ILE A 9 36.71 16.62 5.33
C ILE A 9 37.68 17.74 5.71
N ASP A 10 37.55 18.88 4.98
CA ASP A 10 37.92 20.22 5.42
C ASP A 10 36.66 20.99 5.80
N ASN A 11 36.49 21.33 7.08
CA ASN A 11 35.34 22.06 7.62
C ASN A 11 35.27 23.54 7.21
N THR A 12 36.24 24.02 6.40
CA THR A 12 36.21 25.42 5.96
C THR A 12 35.31 25.58 4.73
N PRO A 13 34.22 26.34 4.84
CA PRO A 13 33.30 26.56 3.73
C PRO A 13 33.99 27.19 2.52
N GLN A 14 33.65 26.72 1.32
CA GLN A 14 34.16 27.27 0.07
C GLN A 14 33.00 27.96 -0.69
N ASN A 15 33.22 29.14 -1.23
CA ASN A 15 32.20 29.84 -2.05
C ASN A 15 32.53 29.80 -3.57
N LYS A 16 33.64 29.24 -3.95
CA LYS A 16 34.09 29.08 -5.34
C LYS A 16 35.11 27.92 -5.45
N LYS A 17 35.29 27.41 -6.66
CA LYS A 17 36.34 26.43 -6.98
C LYS A 17 37.73 27.06 -6.79
N PRO A 18 38.67 26.45 -6.03
CA PRO A 18 40.04 26.92 -5.89
C PRO A 18 40.75 26.92 -7.26
N ARG A 19 41.53 28.00 -7.56
CA ARG A 19 42.12 28.19 -8.88
C ARG A 19 43.64 27.96 -8.88
N THR A 20 44.27 28.14 -7.75
CA THR A 20 45.73 28.08 -7.64
C THR A 20 46.21 26.81 -6.92
N LYS A 21 47.41 26.32 -7.30
CA LYS A 21 48.05 25.18 -6.60
C LYS A 21 48.25 25.46 -5.11
N GLN A 22 48.48 26.73 -4.75
CA GLN A 22 48.65 27.13 -3.36
C GLN A 22 47.36 27.04 -2.55
N GLU A 23 46.24 27.48 -3.12
CA GLU A 23 44.90 27.31 -2.49
C GLU A 23 44.56 25.83 -2.32
N ILE A 24 44.74 25.01 -3.36
CA ILE A 24 44.51 23.57 -3.32
C ILE A 24 45.40 22.91 -2.26
N GLY A 25 46.69 23.32 -2.16
CA GLY A 25 47.60 22.81 -1.15
C GLY A 25 47.15 23.11 0.28
N LYS A 26 46.68 24.36 0.55
CA LYS A 26 46.13 24.75 1.85
C LYS A 26 44.89 23.93 2.21
N ILE A 27 43.95 23.72 1.30
CA ILE A 27 42.76 22.89 1.48
C ILE A 27 43.17 21.43 1.73
N SER A 28 44.13 20.92 0.93
CA SER A 28 44.62 19.56 1.08
C SER A 28 45.22 19.30 2.46
N ALA A 29 45.97 20.29 3.01
CA ALA A 29 46.53 20.20 4.34
C ALA A 29 45.49 20.18 5.48
N ARG A 30 44.32 20.81 5.26
CA ARG A 30 43.20 20.82 6.23
C ARG A 30 42.25 19.63 6.06
N THR A 31 42.22 18.99 4.89
CA THR A 31 41.33 17.83 4.61
C THR A 31 41.87 16.57 5.27
N THR A 32 41.83 16.53 6.58
CA THR A 32 42.36 15.44 7.43
C THR A 32 41.38 14.97 8.51
N ASN A 33 40.29 15.69 8.72
CA ASN A 33 39.36 15.40 9.80
C ASN A 33 38.35 14.31 9.37
N ILE A 34 38.35 13.20 10.13
CA ILE A 34 37.37 12.12 9.91
C ILE A 34 36.07 12.52 10.59
N THR A 35 34.97 12.40 9.87
CA THR A 35 33.61 12.63 10.39
C THR A 35 32.62 11.58 9.89
N GLY A 36 31.51 11.43 10.56
CA GLY A 36 30.40 10.58 10.16
C GLY A 36 29.19 11.41 9.74
N TRP A 37 28.77 11.31 8.48
CA TRP A 37 27.62 12.02 7.91
C TRP A 37 26.54 11.06 7.45
N THR A 38 25.28 11.47 7.60
CA THR A 38 24.13 10.80 6.97
C THR A 38 24.06 11.16 5.48
N VAL A 39 23.25 10.46 4.69
CA VAL A 39 23.00 10.81 3.28
C VAL A 39 22.62 12.29 3.15
N TYR A 40 21.71 12.78 4.00
CA TYR A 40 21.29 14.18 3.99
C TYR A 40 22.40 15.16 4.41
N ASN A 41 23.26 14.77 5.35
CA ASN A 41 24.42 15.60 5.72
C ASN A 41 25.39 15.71 4.56
N ILE A 42 25.63 14.61 3.82
CA ILE A 42 26.49 14.66 2.62
C ILE A 42 25.89 15.61 1.60
N ALA A 43 24.58 15.48 1.27
CA ALA A 43 23.92 16.36 0.33
C ALA A 43 23.95 17.85 0.78
N THR A 44 23.78 18.12 2.09
CA THR A 44 23.73 19.50 2.62
C THR A 44 25.11 20.13 2.71
N TYR A 45 26.10 19.41 3.25
CA TYR A 45 27.40 19.98 3.57
C TYR A 45 28.37 20.01 2.38
N THR A 46 28.08 19.28 1.32
CA THR A 46 28.88 19.33 0.08
C THR A 46 28.49 20.48 -0.85
N VAL A 47 27.39 21.20 -0.57
CA VAL A 47 26.94 22.35 -1.37
C VAL A 47 26.77 23.61 -0.54
N GLN A 48 26.57 24.75 -1.22
CA GLN A 48 26.31 26.04 -0.52
C GLN A 48 25.12 25.95 0.44
N PRO A 49 25.19 26.64 1.62
CA PRO A 49 26.21 27.60 2.05
C PRO A 49 27.51 26.99 2.65
N TYR A 50 27.54 25.67 2.85
CA TYR A 50 28.69 25.01 3.49
C TYR A 50 29.79 24.66 2.49
N SER A 51 29.46 23.94 1.41
CA SER A 51 30.37 23.56 0.30
C SER A 51 31.74 23.05 0.76
N TYR A 52 31.74 22.17 1.77
CA TYR A 52 33.00 21.60 2.32
C TYR A 52 33.72 20.76 1.25
N THR A 53 35.05 20.84 1.27
CA THR A 53 35.89 19.91 0.51
C THR A 53 36.03 18.60 1.27
N TRP A 54 35.86 17.48 0.60
CA TRP A 54 35.83 16.17 1.21
C TRP A 54 36.55 15.11 0.38
N CYS A 55 36.86 13.99 1.03
CA CYS A 55 37.44 12.81 0.42
C CYS A 55 36.63 11.58 0.86
N PRO A 56 36.22 10.70 -0.05
CA PRO A 56 35.43 9.52 0.25
C PRO A 56 36.07 8.50 1.17
N SER A 57 37.41 8.51 1.22
CA SER A 57 38.20 7.56 2.01
C SER A 57 38.57 8.09 3.40
N VAL A 58 38.84 7.16 4.31
CA VAL A 58 39.27 7.40 5.68
C VAL A 58 40.76 7.04 5.81
N TYR A 59 41.52 7.81 6.59
CA TYR A 59 43.00 7.67 6.73
C TYR A 59 43.43 7.61 8.18
N ASN A 60 44.52 6.90 8.45
CA ASN A 60 45.27 6.99 9.69
C ASN A 60 46.30 8.13 9.61
N GLY A 61 45.89 9.34 10.05
CA GLY A 61 46.72 10.54 9.95
C GLY A 61 46.59 11.27 8.60
N SER A 62 47.69 11.59 7.94
CA SER A 62 47.68 12.39 6.71
C SER A 62 47.01 11.63 5.54
N ARG A 63 46.23 12.36 4.72
CA ARG A 63 45.54 11.84 3.54
C ARG A 63 46.52 11.48 2.43
N LYS A 64 47.10 10.29 2.55
CA LYS A 64 48.04 9.66 1.56
C LYS A 64 47.63 8.19 1.42
N ASN A 65 47.78 7.63 0.21
CA ASN A 65 47.39 6.24 -0.06
C ASN A 65 48.00 5.22 0.90
N LYS A 66 49.27 5.45 1.35
CA LYS A 66 49.94 4.58 2.34
C LYS A 66 49.27 4.59 3.74
N ASN A 67 48.45 5.58 4.04
CA ASN A 67 47.74 5.72 5.32
C ASN A 67 46.25 5.39 5.18
N TRP A 68 45.81 4.88 4.01
CA TRP A 68 44.41 4.56 3.76
C TRP A 68 43.95 3.50 4.75
N LYS A 69 42.76 3.68 5.30
CA LYS A 69 42.13 2.80 6.29
C LYS A 69 40.86 2.12 5.77
N GLY A 70 40.07 2.80 4.95
CA GLY A 70 38.85 2.24 4.41
C GLY A 70 38.04 3.24 3.58
N GLN A 71 37.07 2.72 2.86
CA GLN A 71 36.19 3.51 2.02
C GLN A 71 34.80 2.84 1.90
N GLY A 72 33.75 3.57 2.22
CA GLY A 72 32.34 3.13 2.07
C GLY A 72 31.53 4.06 1.15
N ILE A 73 32.17 5.14 0.67
CA ILE A 73 31.57 6.12 -0.24
C ILE A 73 32.39 6.16 -1.51
N PHE A 74 31.71 6.13 -2.68
CA PHE A 74 32.39 6.27 -3.99
C PHE A 74 31.80 7.48 -4.71
N ALA A 75 32.65 8.25 -5.39
CA ALA A 75 32.24 9.46 -6.09
C ALA A 75 32.84 9.51 -7.49
N LEU A 76 32.00 9.82 -8.47
CA LEU A 76 32.36 10.03 -9.87
C LEU A 76 32.19 11.52 -10.22
N ASP A 77 33.14 12.10 -10.94
CA ASP A 77 33.18 13.52 -11.34
C ASP A 77 32.96 13.62 -12.85
N PHE A 78 31.87 14.22 -13.26
CA PHE A 78 31.50 14.43 -14.66
C PHE A 78 31.64 15.93 -14.99
N ASP A 79 32.65 16.26 -15.79
CA ASP A 79 32.92 17.64 -16.20
C ASP A 79 33.03 17.84 -17.73
N SER A 80 32.69 16.79 -18.50
CA SER A 80 32.73 16.74 -19.96
C SER A 80 31.46 17.24 -20.66
N GLY A 81 30.45 17.65 -19.90
CA GLY A 81 29.15 18.14 -20.45
C GLY A 81 28.11 17.06 -20.71
N ILE A 82 28.34 15.80 -20.29
CA ILE A 82 27.31 14.75 -20.35
C ILE A 82 26.09 15.16 -19.51
N SER A 83 24.88 14.82 -19.97
CA SER A 83 23.65 15.12 -19.19
C SER A 83 23.50 14.19 -17.99
N LYS A 84 22.85 14.69 -16.94
CA LYS A 84 22.48 13.92 -15.75
C LYS A 84 21.65 12.69 -16.13
N GLU A 85 20.68 12.88 -17.02
CA GLU A 85 19.75 11.86 -17.48
C GLU A 85 20.46 10.70 -18.18
N ALA A 86 21.47 10.99 -19.00
CA ALA A 86 22.29 9.98 -19.68
C ALA A 86 23.10 9.15 -18.67
N VAL A 87 23.67 9.77 -17.65
CA VAL A 87 24.41 9.07 -16.58
C VAL A 87 23.46 8.21 -15.74
N LEU A 88 22.29 8.75 -15.34
CA LEU A 88 21.29 8.00 -14.59
C LEU A 88 20.70 6.84 -15.38
N SER A 89 20.46 7.02 -16.68
CA SER A 89 19.99 5.93 -17.55
C SER A 89 21.00 4.78 -17.60
N ARG A 90 22.31 5.09 -17.66
CA ARG A 90 23.35 4.08 -17.63
C ARG A 90 23.46 3.38 -16.27
N PHE A 91 23.28 4.08 -15.15
CA PHE A 91 23.17 3.41 -13.85
C PHE A 91 21.95 2.49 -13.78
N ALA A 92 20.83 2.89 -14.38
CA ALA A 92 19.62 2.07 -14.43
C ALA A 92 19.79 0.78 -15.25
N GLU A 93 20.65 0.76 -16.26
CA GLU A 93 21.04 -0.46 -16.99
C GLU A 93 21.69 -1.50 -16.08
N PHE A 94 22.36 -1.06 -15.03
CA PHE A 94 22.93 -1.90 -13.98
C PHE A 94 21.99 -2.12 -12.77
N HIS A 95 20.75 -1.64 -12.86
CA HIS A 95 19.76 -1.67 -11.79
C HIS A 95 20.17 -0.94 -10.49
N ILE A 96 20.99 0.10 -10.63
CA ILE A 96 21.47 0.91 -9.52
C ILE A 96 20.86 2.31 -9.61
N THR A 97 20.43 2.82 -8.46
CA THR A 97 20.10 4.24 -8.27
C THR A 97 21.17 4.85 -7.37
N PRO A 98 22.00 5.78 -7.88
CA PRO A 98 22.98 6.45 -7.04
C PRO A 98 22.30 7.21 -5.90
N ASN A 99 23.04 7.46 -4.81
CA ASN A 99 22.48 8.11 -3.63
C ASN A 99 22.28 9.61 -3.81
N ILE A 100 23.31 10.31 -4.33
CA ILE A 100 23.28 11.76 -4.39
C ILE A 100 23.92 12.22 -5.71
N ILE A 101 23.36 13.28 -6.29
CA ILE A 101 24.03 14.09 -7.31
C ILE A 101 24.21 15.49 -6.76
N TYR A 102 25.38 16.09 -6.95
CA TYR A 102 25.57 17.51 -6.68
C TYR A 102 26.37 18.20 -7.78
N TYR A 103 26.02 19.48 -8.03
CA TYR A 103 26.58 20.26 -9.12
C TYR A 103 27.80 21.05 -8.68
N SER A 104 28.85 21.05 -9.50
CA SER A 104 30.11 21.76 -9.20
C SER A 104 29.89 23.27 -9.27
N PHE A 105 30.81 24.06 -8.67
CA PHE A 105 30.81 25.53 -8.79
C PHE A 105 30.90 26.06 -10.23
N SER A 106 31.34 25.26 -11.17
CA SER A 106 31.47 25.61 -12.59
C SER A 106 30.47 24.96 -13.50
N ASP A 107 29.37 24.44 -12.94
CA ASP A 107 28.23 23.91 -13.70
C ASP A 107 27.49 25.04 -14.38
N THR A 108 27.13 24.86 -15.65
CA THR A 108 26.29 25.77 -16.42
C THR A 108 25.27 24.97 -17.24
N PRO A 109 24.15 25.56 -17.66
CA PRO A 109 23.20 24.89 -18.53
C PRO A 109 23.81 24.34 -19.84
N GLU A 110 24.82 25.06 -20.38
CA GLU A 110 25.49 24.71 -21.63
C GLU A 110 26.60 23.66 -21.45
N LEU A 111 27.17 23.59 -20.26
CA LEU A 111 28.24 22.64 -19.94
C LEU A 111 28.02 22.05 -18.54
N ARG A 112 27.27 20.98 -18.48
CA ARG A 112 26.93 20.33 -17.23
C ARG A 112 28.15 19.74 -16.54
N LYS A 113 28.26 20.04 -15.22
CA LYS A 113 29.36 19.55 -14.36
C LYS A 113 28.84 19.15 -13.01
N PHE A 114 28.80 17.86 -12.76
CA PHE A 114 28.20 17.31 -11.55
C PHE A 114 28.96 16.10 -11.05
N ARG A 115 28.68 15.71 -9.81
CA ARG A 115 29.23 14.54 -9.16
C ARG A 115 28.15 13.59 -8.73
N VAL A 116 28.40 12.31 -8.93
CA VAL A 116 27.51 11.23 -8.51
C VAL A 116 28.14 10.49 -7.34
N ILE A 117 27.38 10.30 -6.27
CA ILE A 117 27.84 9.65 -5.04
C ILE A 117 27.08 8.33 -4.86
N LEU A 118 27.84 7.28 -4.58
CA LEU A 118 27.38 5.95 -4.22
C LEU A 118 27.80 5.68 -2.77
N ILE A 119 26.85 5.24 -1.94
CA ILE A 119 27.09 4.94 -0.52
C ILE A 119 26.83 3.44 -0.32
N LEU A 120 27.86 2.73 0.12
CA LEU A 120 27.78 1.28 0.31
C LEU A 120 27.24 0.93 1.69
N ASN A 121 26.64 -0.27 1.76
CA ASN A 121 26.16 -0.89 3.01
C ASN A 121 27.30 -1.32 3.95
N CYS A 122 28.57 -1.26 3.49
CA CYS A 122 29.74 -1.56 4.31
C CYS A 122 30.94 -0.69 3.92
N MET A 123 31.87 -0.57 4.83
CA MET A 123 33.15 0.07 4.56
C MET A 123 34.19 -0.99 4.09
N LEU A 124 34.67 -0.86 2.87
CA LEU A 124 35.75 -1.69 2.37
C LEU A 124 37.04 -1.33 3.12
N THR A 125 37.71 -2.30 3.71
CA THR A 125 38.97 -2.18 4.46
C THR A 125 40.15 -2.77 3.72
N ASP A 126 39.92 -3.43 2.60
CA ASP A 126 40.95 -3.90 1.65
C ASP A 126 41.12 -2.85 0.55
N TYR A 127 42.35 -2.33 0.46
CA TYR A 127 42.72 -1.27 -0.49
C TYR A 127 42.59 -1.72 -1.95
N ASP A 128 42.96 -2.97 -2.25
CA ASP A 128 42.95 -3.49 -3.61
C ASP A 128 41.50 -3.74 -4.08
N GLN A 129 40.60 -4.16 -3.18
CA GLN A 129 39.15 -4.27 -3.48
C GLN A 129 38.56 -2.89 -3.79
N ALA A 130 38.82 -1.91 -2.94
CA ALA A 130 38.35 -0.54 -3.16
C ALA A 130 38.92 0.08 -4.44
N ALA A 131 40.20 -0.19 -4.75
CA ALA A 131 40.86 0.26 -5.99
C ALA A 131 40.23 -0.40 -7.23
N CYS A 132 39.95 -1.70 -7.15
CA CYS A 132 39.30 -2.44 -8.23
C CYS A 132 37.90 -1.88 -8.50
N LEU A 133 37.11 -1.58 -7.46
CA LEU A 133 35.76 -1.02 -7.63
C LEU A 133 35.82 0.39 -8.21
N ARG A 134 36.73 1.27 -7.74
CA ARG A 134 36.94 2.61 -8.33
C ARG A 134 37.27 2.52 -9.83
N GLN A 135 38.17 1.65 -10.22
CA GLN A 135 38.55 1.46 -11.63
C GLN A 135 37.38 0.97 -12.45
N SER A 136 36.64 0.00 -11.95
CA SER A 136 35.48 -0.58 -12.66
C SER A 136 34.34 0.43 -12.87
N LEU A 137 34.08 1.28 -11.89
CA LEU A 137 33.13 2.38 -12.03
C LEU A 137 33.57 3.39 -13.12
N ILE A 138 34.88 3.72 -13.19
CA ILE A 138 35.38 4.60 -14.24
C ILE A 138 35.33 3.95 -15.62
N ASP A 139 35.62 2.65 -15.71
CA ASP A 139 35.53 1.90 -16.96
C ASP A 139 34.07 1.83 -17.49
N ALA A 140 33.09 1.79 -16.58
CA ALA A 140 31.67 1.81 -16.93
C ALA A 140 31.17 3.21 -17.35
N PHE A 141 31.86 4.27 -16.89
CA PHE A 141 31.55 5.66 -17.18
C PHE A 141 32.77 6.38 -17.77
N PRO A 142 33.10 6.15 -19.05
CA PRO A 142 34.32 6.71 -19.69
C PRO A 142 34.32 8.24 -19.75
N GLU A 143 33.19 8.91 -19.59
CA GLU A 143 33.05 10.37 -19.51
C GLU A 143 33.42 10.92 -18.12
N CYS A 144 33.61 10.05 -17.13
CA CYS A 144 34.08 10.43 -15.79
C CYS A 144 35.52 10.83 -15.79
N ASP A 145 35.89 11.81 -14.93
CA ASP A 145 37.32 12.17 -14.73
C ASP A 145 38.10 10.95 -14.21
N LYS A 146 39.09 10.53 -15.00
CA LYS A 146 39.92 9.34 -14.70
C LYS A 146 40.70 9.46 -13.38
N ASN A 147 40.91 10.68 -12.86
CA ASN A 147 41.52 10.86 -11.55
C ASN A 147 40.64 10.36 -10.38
N CYS A 148 39.38 10.01 -10.60
CA CYS A 148 38.53 9.38 -9.59
C CYS A 148 38.99 8.00 -9.14
N VAL A 149 39.99 7.41 -9.84
CA VAL A 149 40.68 6.17 -9.41
C VAL A 149 41.57 6.39 -8.16
N ASP A 150 42.03 7.61 -7.91
CA ASP A 150 42.86 7.91 -6.75
C ASP A 150 42.09 7.93 -5.45
N ALA A 151 42.40 7.03 -4.52
CA ALA A 151 41.74 6.96 -3.21
C ALA A 151 41.87 8.26 -2.41
N ALA A 152 42.95 9.02 -2.62
CA ALA A 152 43.22 10.30 -1.94
C ALA A 152 42.63 11.50 -2.67
N ARG A 153 41.80 11.31 -3.71
CA ARG A 153 41.13 12.39 -4.43
C ARG A 153 40.25 13.23 -3.51
N MET A 154 40.37 14.53 -3.59
CA MET A 154 39.46 15.49 -2.98
C MET A 154 38.38 15.88 -3.97
N PHE A 155 37.17 16.00 -3.46
CA PHE A 155 36.01 16.58 -4.14
C PHE A 155 35.71 17.94 -3.51
N PHE A 156 35.83 19.00 -4.30
CA PHE A 156 35.43 20.32 -3.83
C PHE A 156 33.93 20.44 -3.71
N GLY A 157 33.45 21.31 -2.85
CA GLY A 157 32.05 21.60 -2.72
C GLY A 157 31.39 22.12 -4.02
N GLY A 158 30.12 22.34 -3.99
CA GLY A 158 29.32 22.74 -5.14
C GLY A 158 28.15 23.69 -4.80
N ILE A 159 27.18 23.77 -5.68
CA ILE A 159 26.07 24.76 -5.59
C ILE A 159 24.75 24.14 -5.15
N ASN A 160 24.35 23.00 -5.71
CA ASN A 160 23.09 22.32 -5.43
C ASN A 160 23.30 20.81 -5.35
N ALA A 161 22.48 20.12 -4.55
CA ALA A 161 22.47 18.67 -4.46
C ALA A 161 21.04 18.12 -4.52
N GLU A 162 20.93 16.92 -5.07
CA GLU A 162 19.71 16.12 -5.11
C GLU A 162 19.97 14.76 -4.45
N VAL A 163 19.14 14.37 -3.50
CA VAL A 163 19.13 13.00 -2.94
C VAL A 163 18.19 12.16 -3.82
N LEU A 164 18.75 11.14 -4.46
CA LEU A 164 18.01 10.26 -5.37
C LEU A 164 17.61 8.95 -4.68
N ASN A 165 18.44 8.48 -3.76
CA ASN A 165 18.25 7.24 -3.02
C ASN A 165 18.80 7.38 -1.60
N GLU A 166 17.96 7.11 -0.61
CA GLU A 166 18.34 7.16 0.81
C GLU A 166 18.92 5.84 1.32
N ASN A 167 18.71 4.75 0.58
CA ASN A 167 19.17 3.43 0.94
C ASN A 167 20.59 3.20 0.48
N GLU A 168 21.33 2.43 1.25
CA GLU A 168 22.68 1.98 0.91
C GLU A 168 22.65 1.07 -0.31
N ILE A 169 23.71 1.14 -1.08
CA ILE A 169 23.95 0.26 -2.24
C ILE A 169 24.76 -0.94 -1.74
N SER A 170 24.30 -2.14 -2.02
CA SER A 170 25.06 -3.34 -1.71
C SER A 170 26.30 -3.43 -2.59
N VAL A 171 27.43 -3.87 -2.01
CA VAL A 171 28.65 -4.13 -2.80
C VAL A 171 28.38 -5.14 -3.91
N GLU A 172 27.49 -6.09 -3.65
CA GLU A 172 27.08 -7.11 -4.62
C GLU A 172 26.37 -6.50 -5.84
N ASP A 173 25.62 -5.42 -5.66
CA ASP A 173 24.95 -4.72 -6.76
C ASP A 173 25.94 -4.04 -7.69
N LEU A 174 27.16 -3.77 -7.21
CA LEU A 174 28.24 -3.16 -7.99
C LEU A 174 29.11 -4.17 -8.75
N ILE A 175 28.93 -5.47 -8.51
CA ILE A 175 29.70 -6.53 -9.21
C ILE A 175 29.54 -6.50 -10.74
N PRO A 176 28.39 -6.15 -11.33
CA PRO A 176 28.27 -6.00 -12.79
C PRO A 176 29.30 -5.05 -13.40
N PHE A 177 29.75 -4.02 -12.66
CA PHE A 177 30.81 -3.13 -13.11
C PHE A 177 32.20 -3.81 -13.18
N LEU A 178 32.42 -4.88 -12.42
CA LEU A 178 33.69 -5.60 -12.41
C LEU A 178 33.96 -6.39 -13.72
N GLY A 179 32.92 -6.64 -14.54
CA GLY A 179 33.01 -7.41 -15.79
C GLY A 179 33.34 -6.61 -17.05
N ILE A 180 33.28 -5.26 -17.02
CA ILE A 180 33.36 -4.42 -18.24
C ILE A 180 34.77 -4.24 -18.76
N SER A 181 35.84 -4.54 -18.04
CA SER A 181 37.23 -4.17 -18.38
C SER A 181 38.06 -5.21 -19.13
N THR A 182 37.44 -6.03 -20.00
CA THR A 182 38.21 -7.05 -20.74
C THR A 182 38.50 -6.75 -22.22
N ILE A 183 38.23 -5.56 -22.71
CA ILE A 183 38.52 -5.21 -24.10
C ILE A 183 39.08 -3.78 -24.12
N THR A 184 40.35 -3.58 -24.04
CA THR A 184 41.23 -2.71 -24.83
C THR A 184 42.53 -2.35 -24.10
N ASN A 185 43.61 -2.60 -24.78
CA ASN A 185 44.98 -2.00 -24.72
C ASN A 185 46.02 -2.45 -23.67
N ASP A 186 47.11 -2.91 -24.25
CA ASP A 186 48.40 -3.23 -23.67
C ASP A 186 48.98 -2.10 -22.81
N ASN A 187 48.78 -2.16 -21.51
CA ASN A 187 49.62 -1.47 -20.54
C ASN A 187 49.86 -2.38 -19.33
N ASN A 188 51.10 -2.50 -18.88
CA ASN A 188 51.52 -3.34 -17.75
C ASN A 188 50.70 -3.13 -16.46
N GLN A 189 50.06 -1.97 -16.28
CA GLN A 189 49.23 -1.67 -15.14
C GLN A 189 47.83 -2.30 -15.25
N THR A 190 47.27 -2.36 -16.46
CA THR A 190 45.97 -3.01 -16.76
C THR A 190 46.11 -4.53 -16.62
N ARG A 191 47.26 -5.09 -16.99
CA ARG A 191 47.55 -6.52 -16.82
C ARG A 191 47.65 -6.93 -15.36
N LYS A 192 48.26 -6.10 -14.49
CA LYS A 192 48.28 -6.32 -13.03
C LYS A 192 46.92 -6.20 -12.39
N ILE A 193 46.05 -5.34 -12.89
CA ILE A 193 44.67 -5.19 -12.41
C ILE A 193 43.79 -6.37 -12.85
N ALA A 194 43.98 -6.82 -14.10
CA ALA A 194 43.31 -8.02 -14.62
C ALA A 194 43.79 -9.28 -13.88
N GLU A 195 45.10 -9.42 -13.61
CA GLU A 195 45.66 -10.51 -12.80
C GLU A 195 45.18 -10.46 -11.35
N LYS A 196 44.98 -9.26 -10.76
CA LYS A 196 44.37 -9.10 -9.43
C LYS A 196 42.87 -9.41 -9.41
N LYS A 197 42.13 -9.09 -10.47
CA LYS A 197 40.71 -9.49 -10.64
C LYS A 197 40.57 -11.01 -10.74
N VAL A 198 41.45 -11.65 -11.50
CA VAL A 198 41.55 -13.12 -11.60
C VAL A 198 42.00 -13.73 -10.27
N ASN A 199 42.88 -13.04 -9.50
CA ASN A 199 43.27 -13.50 -8.17
C ASN A 199 42.15 -13.33 -7.11
N LEU A 200 41.40 -12.26 -7.14
CA LEU A 200 40.20 -12.13 -6.32
C LEU A 200 39.15 -13.24 -6.64
N TYR A 201 38.92 -13.50 -7.91
CA TYR A 201 38.14 -14.62 -8.38
C TYR A 201 38.73 -15.97 -7.92
N ASN A 202 40.02 -16.16 -8.00
CA ASN A 202 40.72 -17.38 -7.58
C ASN A 202 40.82 -17.54 -6.05
N ILE A 203 40.90 -16.45 -5.28
CA ILE A 203 40.87 -16.47 -3.81
C ILE A 203 39.46 -16.89 -3.34
N TYR A 204 38.42 -16.35 -3.93
CA TYR A 204 37.05 -16.81 -3.69
C TYR A 204 36.86 -18.26 -4.14
N ARG A 205 37.39 -18.64 -5.27
CA ARG A 205 37.37 -20.00 -5.79
C ARG A 205 38.14 -20.98 -4.87
N ASN A 206 39.31 -20.62 -4.36
CA ASN A 206 40.11 -21.48 -3.48
C ASN A 206 39.47 -21.62 -2.07
N ASN A 207 38.86 -20.58 -1.55
CA ASN A 207 38.08 -20.66 -0.31
C ASN A 207 36.82 -21.53 -0.46
N LEU A 208 36.22 -21.61 -1.66
CA LEU A 208 35.13 -22.52 -2.01
C LEU A 208 35.57 -23.98 -2.18
N ILE A 209 36.79 -24.21 -2.68
CA ILE A 209 37.35 -25.57 -2.90
C ILE A 209 37.89 -26.18 -1.60
N SER A 210 38.40 -25.36 -0.66
CA SER A 210 38.87 -25.79 0.66
C SER A 210 37.73 -26.04 1.67
N ALA A 211 36.55 -25.55 1.41
CA ALA A 211 35.34 -25.94 2.12
C ALA A 211 34.79 -27.21 1.47
N ASN A 212 35.09 -28.38 2.01
CA ASN A 212 34.49 -29.67 1.65
C ASN A 212 32.99 -29.59 1.86
N ILE A 213 32.24 -29.17 0.80
CA ILE A 213 30.79 -29.05 0.85
C ILE A 213 30.19 -30.40 0.43
N ASP A 214 30.38 -31.42 1.25
CA ASP A 214 29.58 -32.64 1.21
C ASP A 214 28.51 -32.72 2.29
N ASN A 215 28.36 -31.65 3.10
CA ASN A 215 27.28 -31.55 4.10
C ASN A 215 26.29 -30.43 3.74
N GLU A 216 25.10 -30.81 3.35
CA GLU A 216 23.94 -29.91 3.09
C GLU A 216 23.54 -29.05 4.32
N ASN A 217 24.17 -29.23 5.48
CA ASN A 217 23.85 -28.60 6.76
C ASN A 217 24.90 -27.65 7.32
N ASP A 218 26.03 -27.42 6.64
CA ASP A 218 27.05 -26.49 7.16
C ASP A 218 26.80 -25.06 6.70
N THR A 219 25.93 -24.36 7.45
CA THR A 219 25.61 -22.94 7.31
C THR A 219 26.53 -22.04 8.13
N SER A 220 27.60 -22.57 8.75
CA SER A 220 28.42 -21.87 9.75
C SER A 220 29.34 -20.78 9.20
N LEU A 221 29.46 -20.59 7.87
CA LEU A 221 30.32 -19.56 7.24
C LEU A 221 29.54 -18.36 6.67
N LEU A 222 28.22 -18.30 6.82
CA LEU A 222 27.41 -17.15 6.42
C LEU A 222 26.92 -16.44 7.69
N VAL A 223 27.36 -15.21 7.89
CA VAL A 223 26.75 -14.34 8.91
C VAL A 223 25.25 -14.29 8.64
N PRO A 224 24.41 -14.63 9.60
CA PRO A 224 22.96 -14.60 9.39
C PRO A 224 22.55 -13.15 9.17
N LEU A 225 22.20 -12.81 7.96
CA LEU A 225 21.43 -11.59 7.65
C LEU A 225 19.95 -11.92 7.88
N GLU A 226 19.57 -12.03 9.15
CA GLU A 226 18.21 -12.40 9.57
C GLU A 226 17.14 -11.38 9.14
N ASP A 227 17.54 -10.19 8.67
CA ASP A 227 16.65 -9.07 8.35
C ASP A 227 16.57 -8.70 6.86
N ASP A 228 17.23 -9.44 5.94
CA ASP A 228 17.08 -9.19 4.50
C ASP A 228 15.78 -9.81 3.95
N PRO A 229 14.78 -9.01 3.51
CA PRO A 229 13.52 -9.54 2.96
C PRO A 229 13.75 -10.43 1.73
N ASN A 230 14.77 -10.16 0.94
CA ASN A 230 15.10 -10.93 -0.26
C ASN A 230 15.70 -12.30 0.09
N TYR A 231 16.53 -12.37 1.11
CA TYR A 231 17.05 -13.64 1.61
C TYR A 231 15.95 -14.53 2.22
N LYS A 232 15.05 -13.96 3.03
CA LYS A 232 13.87 -14.67 3.56
C LYS A 232 13.01 -15.25 2.44
N TYR A 233 12.84 -14.51 1.34
CA TYR A 233 12.13 -15.00 0.17
C TYR A 233 12.83 -16.19 -0.49
N LEU A 234 14.14 -16.08 -0.77
CA LEU A 234 14.91 -17.16 -1.40
C LEU A 234 14.97 -18.42 -0.52
N GLU A 235 15.14 -18.26 0.79
CA GLU A 235 15.09 -19.37 1.76
C GLU A 235 13.69 -20.00 1.85
N SER A 236 12.63 -19.21 1.72
CA SER A 236 11.25 -19.73 1.71
C SER A 236 10.97 -20.66 0.53
N LEU A 237 11.67 -20.48 -0.59
CA LEU A 237 11.55 -21.34 -1.76
C LEU A 237 12.07 -22.76 -1.49
N LYS A 238 13.04 -22.93 -0.58
CA LYS A 238 13.58 -24.25 -0.20
C LYS A 238 12.65 -25.07 0.71
N LYS A 239 11.74 -24.40 1.41
CA LYS A 239 10.82 -25.06 2.35
C LYS A 239 9.65 -25.76 1.67
N ASN A 240 9.34 -25.38 0.44
CA ASN A 240 8.21 -25.89 -0.31
C ASN A 240 8.65 -27.05 -1.22
N ASP A 241 7.84 -28.10 -1.30
CA ASP A 241 8.03 -29.15 -2.30
C ASP A 241 7.82 -28.58 -3.70
N PHE A 242 8.77 -28.90 -4.59
CA PHE A 242 8.77 -28.39 -5.95
C PHE A 242 8.44 -29.57 -6.91
N ASP A 243 7.44 -29.37 -7.73
CA ASP A 243 7.02 -30.34 -8.73
C ASP A 243 7.93 -30.23 -9.98
N PHE A 244 8.98 -31.05 -10.00
CA PHE A 244 9.94 -31.09 -11.10
C PHE A 244 9.32 -31.58 -12.39
N GLU A 245 8.38 -32.52 -12.36
CA GLU A 245 7.77 -33.10 -13.56
C GLU A 245 6.89 -32.03 -14.25
N LYS A 246 6.13 -31.30 -13.48
CA LYS A 246 5.35 -30.15 -14.00
C LYS A 246 6.24 -29.04 -14.57
N ALA A 247 7.42 -28.78 -13.96
CA ALA A 247 8.38 -27.81 -14.50
C ALA A 247 8.98 -28.28 -15.83
N ILE A 248 9.31 -29.56 -15.95
CA ILE A 248 9.81 -30.19 -17.18
C ILE A 248 8.75 -30.15 -18.28
N GLU A 249 7.49 -30.42 -17.96
CA GLU A 249 6.39 -30.36 -18.90
C GLU A 249 6.19 -28.94 -19.47
N ARG A 250 6.28 -27.91 -18.62
CA ARG A 250 5.92 -26.53 -18.97
C ARG A 250 7.07 -25.68 -19.49
N VAL A 251 8.33 -26.02 -19.15
CA VAL A 251 9.52 -25.23 -19.51
C VAL A 251 10.41 -26.04 -20.43
N LYS A 252 10.38 -25.69 -21.71
CA LYS A 252 11.05 -26.44 -22.76
C LYS A 252 12.57 -26.51 -22.61
N ILE A 253 13.22 -25.42 -22.21
CA ILE A 253 14.67 -25.45 -21.95
C ILE A 253 15.01 -26.37 -20.75
N PHE A 254 14.15 -26.46 -19.76
CA PHE A 254 14.34 -27.39 -18.64
C PHE A 254 14.12 -28.83 -19.09
N LYS A 255 13.12 -29.10 -19.95
CA LYS A 255 12.90 -30.39 -20.58
C LYS A 255 14.12 -30.83 -21.40
N ASP A 256 14.61 -29.98 -22.30
CA ASP A 256 15.82 -30.24 -23.09
C ASP A 256 17.02 -30.62 -22.21
N PHE A 257 17.24 -29.88 -21.12
CA PHE A 257 18.29 -30.18 -20.17
C PHE A 257 18.14 -31.56 -19.53
N THR A 258 16.93 -31.92 -19.10
CA THR A 258 16.63 -33.20 -18.46
C THR A 258 16.64 -34.37 -19.43
N GLU A 259 16.48 -34.14 -20.74
CA GLU A 259 16.57 -35.12 -21.82
C GLU A 259 18.00 -35.25 -22.40
N GLY A 260 18.98 -34.52 -21.83
CA GLY A 260 20.40 -34.64 -22.20
C GLY A 260 20.87 -33.73 -23.32
N LYS A 261 20.07 -32.74 -23.71
CA LYS A 261 20.51 -31.71 -24.62
C LYS A 261 21.50 -30.77 -23.93
N ARG A 262 22.67 -30.57 -24.52
CA ARG A 262 23.70 -29.68 -24.00
C ARG A 262 23.24 -28.22 -24.04
N LEU A 263 23.18 -27.56 -22.87
CA LEU A 263 22.89 -26.12 -22.75
C LEU A 263 24.16 -25.29 -22.88
N LYS A 264 24.07 -24.14 -23.54
CA LYS A 264 25.10 -23.12 -23.54
C LYS A 264 25.31 -22.54 -22.13
N HIS A 265 26.49 -21.91 -21.92
CA HIS A 265 26.85 -21.39 -20.59
C HIS A 265 25.76 -20.47 -20.00
N MET A 266 25.22 -19.53 -20.75
CA MET A 266 24.18 -18.58 -20.27
C MET A 266 22.83 -19.26 -20.02
N GLU A 267 22.50 -20.27 -20.82
CA GLU A 267 21.28 -21.07 -20.65
C GLU A 267 21.37 -21.89 -19.35
N LEU A 268 22.51 -22.55 -19.15
CA LEU A 268 22.80 -23.35 -17.96
C LEU A 268 22.85 -22.47 -16.69
N PHE A 269 23.47 -21.29 -16.79
CA PHE A 269 23.53 -20.31 -15.71
C PHE A 269 22.13 -19.80 -15.32
N GLY A 270 21.35 -19.39 -16.31
CA GLY A 270 19.96 -18.94 -16.10
C GLY A 270 19.12 -20.01 -15.40
N LEU A 271 19.22 -21.27 -15.82
CA LEU A 271 18.52 -22.38 -15.20
C LEU A 271 19.01 -22.61 -13.74
N ALA A 272 20.32 -22.55 -13.52
CA ALA A 272 20.93 -22.70 -12.20
C ALA A 272 20.42 -21.64 -11.20
N THR A 273 20.16 -20.38 -11.64
CA THR A 273 19.63 -19.33 -10.78
C THR A 273 18.28 -19.66 -10.17
N SER A 274 17.51 -20.55 -10.77
CA SER A 274 16.25 -21.05 -10.21
C SER A 274 16.48 -22.33 -9.39
N LEU A 275 17.21 -23.30 -9.93
CA LEU A 275 17.34 -24.62 -9.31
C LEU A 275 18.10 -24.60 -7.99
N VAL A 276 19.02 -23.68 -7.78
CA VAL A 276 19.80 -23.58 -6.52
C VAL A 276 18.91 -23.22 -5.31
N TRP A 277 17.76 -22.62 -5.54
CA TRP A 277 16.79 -22.20 -4.49
C TRP A 277 15.65 -23.17 -4.28
N ILE A 278 15.65 -24.29 -4.98
CA ILE A 278 14.60 -25.31 -4.90
C ILE A 278 15.14 -26.51 -4.12
N LYS A 279 14.33 -27.08 -3.22
CA LYS A 279 14.67 -28.31 -2.48
C LYS A 279 15.04 -29.44 -3.47
N GLY A 280 16.25 -29.95 -3.37
CA GLY A 280 16.76 -30.99 -4.27
C GLY A 280 17.21 -30.50 -5.66
N GLY A 281 17.00 -29.24 -6.03
CA GLY A 281 17.29 -28.71 -7.37
C GLY A 281 18.77 -28.74 -7.75
N SER A 282 19.65 -28.32 -6.83
CA SER A 282 21.10 -28.40 -7.05
C SER A 282 21.59 -29.86 -7.24
N LYS A 283 21.05 -30.79 -6.45
CA LYS A 283 21.37 -32.21 -6.56
C LYS A 283 20.91 -32.77 -7.90
N ARG A 284 19.66 -32.50 -8.30
CA ARG A 284 19.09 -32.93 -9.58
C ARG A 284 19.90 -32.36 -10.75
N MET A 285 20.26 -31.07 -10.72
CA MET A 285 21.07 -30.46 -11.79
C MET A 285 22.45 -31.10 -11.93
N LYS A 286 23.17 -31.32 -10.81
CA LYS A 286 24.46 -32.05 -10.81
C LYS A 286 24.33 -33.46 -11.38
N GLN A 287 23.33 -34.22 -10.91
CA GLN A 287 23.08 -35.60 -11.35
C GLN A 287 22.77 -35.67 -12.85
N THR A 288 21.99 -34.73 -13.38
CA THR A 288 21.66 -34.65 -14.81
C THR A 288 22.93 -34.40 -15.65
N MET A 289 23.78 -33.43 -15.25
CA MET A 289 25.04 -33.13 -15.92
C MET A 289 26.00 -34.33 -15.91
N LEU A 290 26.12 -34.99 -14.74
CA LEU A 290 27.00 -36.17 -14.60
C LEU A 290 26.53 -37.33 -15.49
N LYS A 291 25.26 -37.70 -15.41
CA LYS A 291 24.63 -38.78 -16.19
C LYS A 291 24.93 -38.62 -17.69
N TYR A 292 24.66 -37.44 -18.23
CA TYR A 292 24.79 -37.24 -19.67
C TYR A 292 26.24 -37.03 -20.12
N ASN A 293 27.15 -36.61 -19.22
CA ASN A 293 28.57 -36.69 -19.50
C ASN A 293 29.08 -38.16 -19.56
N GLU A 294 28.60 -39.02 -18.65
CA GLU A 294 28.89 -40.46 -18.64
C GLU A 294 28.33 -41.14 -19.89
N ASP A 295 27.13 -40.77 -20.32
CA ASP A 295 26.44 -41.26 -21.52
C ASP A 295 27.09 -40.71 -22.83
N GLY A 296 28.06 -39.77 -22.73
CA GLY A 296 28.74 -39.15 -23.87
C GLY A 296 27.89 -38.16 -24.67
N LEU A 297 26.74 -37.80 -24.16
CA LEU A 297 25.79 -36.84 -24.77
C LEU A 297 26.17 -35.39 -24.51
N THR A 298 26.91 -35.10 -23.40
CA THR A 298 27.36 -33.79 -23.05
C THR A 298 28.81 -33.80 -22.59
N ASP A 299 29.43 -32.59 -22.54
CA ASP A 299 30.82 -32.38 -22.16
C ASP A 299 30.95 -31.29 -21.10
N TYR A 300 30.06 -31.30 -20.12
CA TYR A 300 30.09 -30.28 -19.04
C TYR A 300 31.39 -30.36 -18.26
N SER A 301 32.15 -29.26 -18.29
CA SER A 301 33.42 -29.12 -17.57
C SER A 301 33.22 -28.79 -16.10
N GLN A 302 34.29 -28.89 -15.29
CA GLN A 302 34.28 -28.47 -13.90
C GLN A 302 33.76 -27.02 -13.70
N ASN A 303 33.98 -26.12 -14.65
CA ASN A 303 33.47 -24.76 -14.61
C ASN A 303 31.92 -24.72 -14.67
N ASN A 304 31.29 -25.65 -15.38
CA ASN A 304 29.84 -25.74 -15.43
C ASN A 304 29.26 -26.21 -14.08
N PHE A 305 29.91 -27.16 -13.40
CA PHE A 305 29.51 -27.59 -12.05
C PHE A 305 29.69 -26.49 -11.01
N ASN A 306 30.70 -25.62 -11.16
CA ASN A 306 30.96 -24.49 -10.26
C ASN A 306 29.91 -23.37 -10.38
N ILE A 307 29.01 -23.40 -11.37
CA ILE A 307 27.91 -22.42 -11.51
C ILE A 307 26.97 -22.50 -10.27
N LEU A 308 26.64 -23.70 -9.78
CA LEU A 308 25.70 -23.86 -8.68
C LEU A 308 26.19 -23.22 -7.36
N PRO A 309 27.40 -23.55 -6.83
CA PRO A 309 27.91 -22.88 -5.66
C PRO A 309 28.10 -21.39 -5.87
N TYR A 310 28.50 -20.96 -7.08
CA TYR A 310 28.65 -19.55 -7.42
C TYR A 310 27.31 -18.79 -7.35
N VAL A 311 26.27 -19.30 -7.98
CA VAL A 311 24.92 -18.70 -7.94
C VAL A 311 24.40 -18.61 -6.49
N LYS A 312 24.63 -19.63 -5.68
CA LYS A 312 24.22 -19.65 -4.28
C LYS A 312 24.98 -18.63 -3.44
N LEU A 313 26.32 -18.59 -3.59
CA LEU A 313 27.18 -17.64 -2.89
C LEU A 313 26.83 -16.19 -3.23
N MET A 314 26.65 -15.91 -4.52
CA MET A 314 26.35 -14.58 -5.04
C MET A 314 24.86 -14.23 -4.91
N ARG A 315 24.03 -15.10 -4.33
CA ARG A 315 22.60 -14.91 -4.09
C ARG A 315 21.80 -14.44 -5.32
N TYR A 316 22.16 -14.96 -6.52
CA TYR A 316 21.40 -14.62 -7.71
C TYR A 316 19.94 -15.02 -7.58
N HIS A 317 19.05 -14.06 -7.84
CA HIS A 317 17.61 -14.35 -7.97
C HIS A 317 17.33 -15.19 -9.22
N PRO A 318 16.26 -16.00 -9.22
CA PRO A 318 15.78 -16.69 -10.41
C PRO A 318 15.65 -15.74 -11.59
N GLN A 319 16.46 -15.95 -12.64
CA GLN A 319 16.43 -15.13 -13.84
C GLN A 319 15.18 -15.39 -14.68
N TRP A 320 14.78 -14.39 -15.43
CA TRP A 320 13.64 -14.49 -16.34
C TRP A 320 13.99 -15.41 -17.51
N LEU A 321 13.10 -16.37 -17.83
CA LEU A 321 13.24 -17.28 -18.96
C LEU A 321 13.48 -16.53 -20.27
N LYS A 322 12.83 -15.39 -20.47
CA LYS A 322 13.05 -14.51 -21.62
C LYS A 322 14.50 -14.06 -21.82
N LYS A 323 15.34 -14.07 -20.78
CA LYS A 323 16.75 -13.66 -20.85
C LYS A 323 17.69 -14.78 -21.31
N TYR A 324 17.31 -16.03 -21.11
CA TYR A 324 18.23 -17.14 -21.37
C TYR A 324 17.62 -18.33 -22.13
N SER A 325 16.30 -18.52 -22.14
CA SER A 325 15.68 -19.57 -22.93
C SER A 325 15.57 -19.12 -24.40
N PRO A 326 16.00 -19.95 -25.35
CA PRO A 326 15.83 -19.67 -26.77
C PRO A 326 14.40 -19.92 -27.25
N TYR A 327 13.52 -20.45 -26.42
CA TYR A 327 12.15 -20.84 -26.76
C TYR A 327 11.16 -19.77 -26.37
N THR A 328 10.37 -19.30 -27.33
CA THR A 328 9.32 -18.30 -27.12
C THR A 328 8.22 -18.79 -26.19
N GLU A 329 7.91 -20.09 -26.21
CA GLU A 329 6.92 -20.74 -25.35
C GLU A 329 7.29 -20.61 -23.87
N ASP A 330 8.60 -20.65 -23.54
CA ASP A 330 9.07 -20.49 -22.16
C ASP A 330 8.87 -19.07 -21.65
N HIS A 331 8.76 -18.07 -22.53
CA HIS A 331 8.65 -16.66 -22.16
C HIS A 331 7.30 -16.28 -21.52
N GLU A 332 6.33 -17.19 -21.54
CA GLU A 332 5.08 -17.04 -20.76
C GLU A 332 5.33 -17.07 -19.25
N TYR A 333 6.44 -17.66 -18.81
CA TYR A 333 6.80 -17.77 -17.41
C TYR A 333 8.00 -16.89 -17.07
N SER A 334 7.97 -16.29 -15.87
CA SER A 334 9.12 -15.51 -15.40
C SER A 334 10.36 -16.39 -15.20
N ASN A 335 10.21 -17.59 -14.66
CA ASN A 335 11.28 -18.55 -14.39
C ASN A 335 10.68 -19.94 -14.15
N PRO A 336 11.49 -21.03 -14.09
CA PRO A 336 10.98 -22.39 -13.84
C PRO A 336 10.16 -22.54 -12.54
N ILE A 337 10.45 -21.73 -11.51
CA ILE A 337 9.68 -21.77 -10.25
C ILE A 337 8.27 -21.21 -10.48
N SER A 338 8.15 -20.16 -11.26
CA SER A 338 6.84 -19.58 -11.59
C SER A 338 6.00 -20.46 -12.50
N ALA A 339 6.65 -21.27 -13.34
CA ALA A 339 5.96 -22.21 -14.22
C ALA A 339 5.25 -23.34 -13.46
N VAL A 340 5.77 -23.75 -12.31
CA VAL A 340 5.17 -24.80 -11.47
C VAL A 340 4.06 -24.24 -10.57
N ARG A 341 4.18 -22.97 -10.19
CA ARG A 341 3.10 -22.31 -9.48
C ARG A 341 1.86 -22.32 -10.36
N GLU A 342 0.72 -22.51 -9.75
CA GLU A 342 -0.56 -22.31 -10.43
C GLU A 342 -0.56 -20.92 -11.07
N ARG A 343 -1.15 -20.80 -12.27
CA ARG A 343 -1.24 -19.51 -12.95
C ARG A 343 -1.75 -18.48 -11.95
N ARG A 344 -1.02 -17.39 -11.79
CA ARG A 344 -1.42 -16.31 -10.91
C ARG A 344 -2.80 -15.84 -11.32
N GLY A 345 -3.74 -15.85 -10.39
CA GLY A 345 -5.11 -15.45 -10.68
C GLY A 345 -6.04 -16.56 -11.15
N LEU A 346 -5.58 -17.82 -11.25
CA LEU A 346 -6.46 -18.94 -11.58
C LEU A 346 -7.61 -19.02 -10.58
N VAL A 347 -8.83 -19.01 -11.12
CA VAL A 347 -10.08 -19.16 -10.38
C VAL A 347 -10.71 -20.50 -10.76
N GLU A 348 -10.82 -21.39 -9.79
CA GLU A 348 -11.57 -22.65 -9.94
C GLU A 348 -13.01 -22.43 -9.46
N ILE A 349 -13.99 -22.73 -10.31
CA ILE A 349 -15.40 -22.69 -9.93
C ILE A 349 -15.72 -24.04 -9.28
N ILE A 350 -15.94 -24.04 -7.95
CA ILE A 350 -16.25 -25.24 -7.18
C ILE A 350 -17.75 -25.49 -7.03
N GLU A 351 -18.54 -24.41 -7.10
CA GLU A 351 -19.99 -24.46 -7.09
C GLU A 351 -20.55 -23.66 -8.27
N PRO A 352 -21.43 -24.23 -9.10
CA PRO A 352 -22.02 -23.52 -10.21
C PRO A 352 -22.92 -22.41 -9.71
N ILE A 353 -22.70 -21.18 -10.18
CA ILE A 353 -23.49 -20.01 -9.81
C ILE A 353 -24.80 -20.04 -10.62
N LYS A 354 -25.91 -20.23 -9.93
CA LYS A 354 -27.23 -20.12 -10.53
C LYS A 354 -27.65 -18.64 -10.57
N LYS A 355 -27.79 -18.06 -11.76
CA LYS A 355 -28.29 -16.70 -11.95
C LYS A 355 -29.79 -16.72 -12.22
N LEU A 356 -30.55 -15.87 -11.55
CA LEU A 356 -31.97 -15.65 -11.75
C LEU A 356 -32.20 -14.77 -12.99
N GLU A 357 -33.31 -14.99 -13.70
CA GLU A 357 -33.79 -14.03 -14.70
C GLU A 357 -34.32 -12.76 -14.03
N LEU A 358 -34.22 -11.63 -14.72
CA LEU A 358 -34.55 -10.31 -14.13
C LEU A 358 -35.97 -10.24 -13.61
N GLU A 359 -36.95 -10.71 -14.39
CA GLU A 359 -38.37 -10.69 -14.03
C GLU A 359 -38.69 -11.55 -12.79
N GLU A 360 -38.04 -12.71 -12.67
CA GLU A 360 -38.14 -13.58 -11.49
C GLU A 360 -37.58 -12.88 -10.24
N ALA A 361 -36.38 -12.26 -10.37
CA ALA A 361 -35.76 -11.53 -9.28
C ALA A 361 -36.59 -10.29 -8.84
N GLU A 362 -37.17 -9.56 -9.79
CA GLU A 362 -38.09 -8.44 -9.49
C GLU A 362 -39.36 -8.89 -8.73
N LYS A 363 -39.91 -10.02 -9.12
CA LYS A 363 -41.03 -10.60 -8.36
C LYS A 363 -40.61 -11.02 -6.96
N MET A 364 -39.47 -11.69 -6.84
CA MET A 364 -38.95 -12.14 -5.54
C MET A 364 -38.70 -10.98 -4.58
N ILE A 365 -38.08 -9.86 -5.05
CA ILE A 365 -37.82 -8.70 -4.18
C ILE A 365 -39.15 -8.06 -3.72
N ASN A 366 -40.13 -7.93 -4.62
CA ASN A 366 -41.45 -7.35 -4.30
C ASN A 366 -42.19 -8.20 -3.25
N ASP A 367 -42.25 -9.51 -3.45
CA ASP A 367 -42.91 -10.44 -2.54
C ASP A 367 -42.22 -10.49 -1.16
N SER A 368 -40.86 -10.55 -1.18
CA SER A 368 -40.03 -10.61 0.05
C SER A 368 -40.13 -9.34 0.87
N PHE A 369 -40.10 -8.18 0.21
CA PHE A 369 -40.22 -6.89 0.87
C PHE A 369 -41.61 -6.69 1.46
N ALA A 370 -42.67 -6.98 0.68
CA ALA A 370 -44.06 -6.90 1.14
C ALA A 370 -44.35 -7.89 2.30
N LYS A 371 -43.83 -9.10 2.25
CA LYS A 371 -43.86 -10.07 3.34
C LYS A 371 -43.18 -9.51 4.59
N SER A 372 -41.95 -9.05 4.43
CA SER A 372 -41.17 -8.47 5.53
C SER A 372 -41.85 -7.28 6.18
N LEU A 373 -42.56 -6.43 5.45
CA LEU A 373 -43.32 -5.31 6.03
C LEU A 373 -44.52 -5.76 6.86
N ARG A 374 -45.22 -6.81 6.46
CA ARG A 374 -46.45 -7.31 7.13
C ARG A 374 -46.18 -8.05 8.43
N GLU A 375 -45.02 -8.68 8.55
CA GLU A 375 -44.66 -9.45 9.73
C GLU A 375 -44.47 -8.53 10.94
N LYS A 376 -45.14 -8.82 12.04
CA LYS A 376 -45.01 -8.09 13.30
C LYS A 376 -43.98 -8.78 14.20
N ASN A 377 -42.75 -8.44 14.05
CA ASN A 377 -41.61 -8.94 14.83
C ASN A 377 -40.54 -7.84 14.98
N ASN A 378 -39.52 -8.09 15.77
CA ASN A 378 -38.34 -7.20 15.93
C ASN A 378 -37.08 -7.74 15.24
N LYS A 379 -37.24 -8.58 14.22
CA LYS A 379 -36.12 -9.16 13.46
C LYS A 379 -35.43 -8.09 12.61
N ILE A 380 -34.21 -8.42 12.22
CA ILE A 380 -33.41 -7.71 11.24
C ILE A 380 -33.42 -8.54 9.96
N THR A 381 -34.28 -8.16 9.00
CA THR A 381 -34.36 -8.83 7.71
C THR A 381 -33.42 -8.19 6.71
N ILE A 382 -32.39 -8.91 6.29
CA ILE A 382 -31.44 -8.47 5.26
C ILE A 382 -31.89 -9.02 3.92
N ILE A 383 -32.32 -8.14 3.02
CA ILE A 383 -32.67 -8.48 1.64
C ILE A 383 -31.47 -8.13 0.78
N ARG A 384 -30.60 -9.13 0.49
CA ARG A 384 -29.49 -8.97 -0.44
C ARG A 384 -30.01 -9.02 -1.86
N CYS A 385 -29.80 -7.97 -2.63
CA CYS A 385 -30.30 -7.89 -4.00
C CYS A 385 -29.36 -7.09 -4.91
N SER A 386 -29.23 -7.53 -6.15
CA SER A 386 -28.36 -6.89 -7.15
C SER A 386 -28.60 -5.39 -7.26
N THR A 387 -27.52 -4.63 -7.56
CA THR A 387 -27.63 -3.20 -7.85
C THR A 387 -28.48 -2.98 -9.11
N GLY A 388 -29.46 -2.09 -9.02
CA GLY A 388 -30.38 -1.82 -10.13
C GLY A 388 -31.64 -2.69 -10.16
N LEU A 389 -31.83 -3.60 -9.19
CA LEU A 389 -33.06 -4.45 -9.13
C LEU A 389 -34.31 -3.69 -8.66
N GLY A 390 -34.25 -2.40 -8.39
CA GLY A 390 -35.38 -1.58 -8.00
C GLY A 390 -35.58 -1.42 -6.49
N LYS A 391 -34.56 -1.65 -5.65
CA LYS A 391 -34.60 -1.45 -4.21
C LYS A 391 -35.25 -0.14 -3.79
N THR A 392 -34.72 0.95 -4.24
CA THR A 392 -35.18 2.31 -3.88
C THR A 392 -36.59 2.58 -4.39
N GLU A 393 -37.03 1.94 -5.48
CA GLU A 393 -38.41 2.10 -5.99
C GLU A 393 -39.43 1.52 -5.00
N GLN A 394 -39.14 0.38 -4.35
CA GLN A 394 -40.00 -0.18 -3.30
C GLN A 394 -40.21 0.79 -2.14
N LEU A 395 -39.21 1.57 -1.81
CA LEU A 395 -39.26 2.54 -0.71
C LEU A 395 -40.22 3.69 -1.01
N THR A 396 -40.37 4.07 -2.28
CA THR A 396 -41.20 5.22 -2.68
C THR A 396 -42.70 5.04 -2.39
N TYR A 397 -43.16 3.80 -2.25
CA TYR A 397 -44.56 3.45 -1.93
C TYR A 397 -44.79 3.08 -0.45
N THR A 398 -43.71 3.13 0.37
CA THR A 398 -43.77 2.67 1.75
C THR A 398 -44.35 3.74 2.67
N GLN A 399 -45.35 3.38 3.47
CA GLN A 399 -46.09 4.27 4.37
C GLN A 399 -45.77 4.00 5.84
N ASN A 400 -45.78 5.06 6.65
CA ASN A 400 -45.73 5.00 8.12
C ASN A 400 -44.51 4.28 8.68
N ASN A 401 -43.33 4.44 8.01
CA ASN A 401 -42.08 3.84 8.39
C ASN A 401 -40.94 4.87 8.37
N ILE A 402 -39.83 4.52 8.97
CA ILE A 402 -38.56 5.28 8.84
C ILE A 402 -37.79 4.72 7.63
N LEU A 403 -37.51 5.56 6.65
CA LEU A 403 -36.68 5.28 5.51
C LEU A 403 -35.32 5.94 5.74
N ALA A 404 -34.27 5.14 5.92
CA ALA A 404 -32.94 5.60 6.25
C ALA A 404 -32.00 5.45 5.06
N PHE A 405 -31.25 6.52 4.75
CA PHE A 405 -30.33 6.62 3.62
C PHE A 405 -28.89 6.88 4.11
N PRO A 406 -27.86 6.49 3.37
CA PRO A 406 -26.46 6.76 3.74
C PRO A 406 -26.17 8.25 3.96
N THR A 407 -26.65 9.10 3.06
CA THR A 407 -26.38 10.55 3.06
C THR A 407 -27.64 11.37 2.76
N HIS A 408 -27.62 12.66 3.15
CA HIS A 408 -28.68 13.61 2.77
C HIS A 408 -28.78 13.83 1.26
N LYS A 409 -27.67 13.65 0.51
CA LYS A 409 -27.69 13.74 -0.96
C LYS A 409 -28.56 12.65 -1.57
N LEU A 410 -28.34 11.40 -1.19
CA LEU A 410 -29.15 10.26 -1.65
C LEU A 410 -30.62 10.40 -1.22
N LEU A 411 -30.86 10.83 0.02
CA LEU A 411 -32.18 11.14 0.50
C LEU A 411 -32.88 12.15 -0.43
N SER A 412 -32.19 13.23 -0.82
CA SER A 412 -32.75 14.28 -1.70
C SER A 412 -33.12 13.77 -3.09
N GLU A 413 -32.39 12.79 -3.62
CA GLU A 413 -32.70 12.15 -4.91
C GLU A 413 -34.01 11.35 -4.85
N VAL A 414 -34.29 10.73 -3.70
CA VAL A 414 -35.50 9.93 -3.51
C VAL A 414 -36.75 10.78 -3.23
N VAL A 415 -36.59 11.95 -2.60
CA VAL A 415 -37.69 12.87 -2.25
C VAL A 415 -38.62 13.15 -3.45
N ASN A 416 -38.05 13.42 -4.63
CA ASN A 416 -38.82 13.76 -5.84
C ASN A 416 -39.54 12.52 -6.45
N ARG A 417 -39.25 11.33 -5.96
CA ARG A 417 -39.80 10.05 -6.45
C ARG A 417 -40.88 9.49 -5.51
N MET A 418 -40.96 10.02 -4.29
CA MET A 418 -41.94 9.53 -3.29
C MET A 418 -43.37 9.62 -3.81
N LYS A 419 -44.16 8.56 -3.55
CA LYS A 419 -45.58 8.41 -3.93
C LYS A 419 -46.53 8.45 -2.75
N VAL A 420 -46.01 8.69 -1.56
CA VAL A 420 -46.75 8.74 -0.29
C VAL A 420 -46.39 10.00 0.47
N ASP A 421 -47.21 10.39 1.43
CA ASP A 421 -46.91 11.52 2.31
C ASP A 421 -45.72 11.20 3.20
N PHE A 422 -44.80 12.14 3.28
CA PHE A 422 -43.56 11.99 4.01
C PHE A 422 -43.05 13.31 4.64
N ILE A 423 -42.18 13.17 5.62
CA ILE A 423 -41.39 14.26 6.21
C ILE A 423 -39.91 13.91 6.13
N THR A 424 -39.11 14.89 5.81
CA THR A 424 -37.63 14.72 5.78
C THR A 424 -36.99 15.31 7.02
N THR A 425 -35.97 14.65 7.56
CA THR A 425 -35.02 15.31 8.46
C THR A 425 -34.11 16.20 7.64
N PRO A 426 -34.05 17.51 7.91
CA PRO A 426 -33.26 18.41 7.08
C PRO A 426 -31.77 18.26 7.33
N PRO A 427 -30.88 18.45 6.32
CA PRO A 427 -29.45 18.66 6.55
C PRO A 427 -29.25 19.95 7.35
N LEU A 428 -28.10 20.03 8.02
CA LEU A 428 -27.67 21.29 8.64
C LEU A 428 -27.53 22.36 7.55
N PRO A 429 -28.17 23.55 7.68
CA PRO A 429 -28.10 24.57 6.63
C PRO A 429 -26.71 25.16 6.48
N ALA A 430 -26.39 25.61 5.26
CA ALA A 430 -25.25 26.47 5.04
C ALA A 430 -25.68 27.92 5.34
N PHE A 431 -24.97 28.57 6.25
CA PHE A 431 -25.30 29.92 6.72
C PHE A 431 -24.66 30.99 5.84
N PHE A 432 -25.34 32.15 5.73
CA PHE A 432 -24.81 33.30 4.99
C PHE A 432 -23.67 33.96 5.76
N GLN A 433 -23.73 33.99 7.08
CA GLN A 433 -22.70 34.57 7.94
C GLN A 433 -21.52 33.57 8.10
N ASN A 434 -20.37 33.91 7.52
CA ASN A 434 -19.18 33.04 7.54
C ASN A 434 -18.74 32.63 8.95
N SER A 435 -18.77 33.54 9.93
CA SER A 435 -18.41 33.25 11.31
C SER A 435 -19.29 32.18 11.94
N LEU A 436 -20.60 32.19 11.64
CA LEU A 436 -21.54 31.16 12.08
C LEU A 436 -21.24 29.82 11.41
N ASN A 437 -20.99 29.81 10.09
CA ASN A 437 -20.61 28.62 9.36
C ASN A 437 -19.36 27.97 9.95
N GLU A 438 -18.30 28.73 10.17
CA GLU A 438 -17.04 28.20 10.70
C GLU A 438 -17.22 27.69 12.14
N THR A 439 -17.98 28.38 12.97
CA THR A 439 -18.33 27.93 14.32
C THR A 439 -19.08 26.59 14.28
N ILE A 440 -20.12 26.48 13.48
CA ILE A 440 -20.94 25.25 13.38
C ILE A 440 -20.12 24.09 12.80
N LYS A 441 -19.31 24.31 11.78
CA LYS A 441 -18.41 23.30 11.21
C LYS A 441 -17.42 22.79 12.25
N TYR A 442 -16.81 23.70 13.04
CA TYR A 442 -15.90 23.33 14.11
C TYR A 442 -16.60 22.48 15.17
N LEU A 443 -17.76 22.95 15.70
CA LEU A 443 -18.53 22.21 16.70
C LEU A 443 -18.91 20.80 16.23
N HIS A 444 -19.34 20.69 14.97
CA HIS A 444 -19.68 19.39 14.37
C HIS A 444 -18.46 18.48 14.23
N LYS A 445 -17.33 19.02 13.76
CA LYS A 445 -16.07 18.27 13.61
C LYS A 445 -15.55 17.77 14.97
N ALA A 446 -15.65 18.60 16.01
CA ALA A 446 -15.26 18.25 17.37
C ALA A 446 -16.27 17.32 18.08
N GLY A 447 -17.39 16.93 17.42
CA GLY A 447 -18.41 16.06 17.98
C GLY A 447 -19.35 16.75 18.98
N LEU A 448 -19.32 18.09 19.08
CA LEU A 448 -20.08 18.91 20.03
C LEU A 448 -21.52 19.17 19.52
N ASN A 449 -22.26 18.11 19.21
CA ASN A 449 -23.62 18.23 18.64
C ASN A 449 -24.61 18.96 19.57
N SER A 450 -24.47 18.84 20.88
CA SER A 450 -25.28 19.60 21.87
C SER A 450 -25.00 21.12 21.77
N GLU A 451 -23.75 21.49 21.56
CA GLU A 451 -23.37 22.90 21.41
C GLU A 451 -23.82 23.48 20.07
N VAL A 452 -23.82 22.64 19.00
CA VAL A 452 -24.45 23.00 17.72
C VAL A 452 -25.89 23.39 17.97
N TYR A 453 -26.65 22.54 18.69
CA TYR A 453 -28.06 22.80 18.99
C TYR A 453 -28.24 24.04 19.87
N LYS A 454 -27.41 24.26 20.91
CA LYS A 454 -27.41 25.47 21.71
C LYS A 454 -27.14 26.72 20.87
N LYS A 455 -26.14 26.66 19.97
CA LYS A 455 -25.81 27.77 19.08
C LYS A 455 -26.96 28.10 18.13
N LEU A 456 -27.65 27.10 17.57
CA LEU A 456 -28.83 27.28 16.75
C LEU A 456 -29.98 27.95 17.56
N LYS A 457 -30.22 27.55 18.80
CA LYS A 457 -31.18 28.23 19.69
C LYS A 457 -30.78 29.67 19.97
N GLU A 458 -29.50 29.96 20.23
CA GLU A 458 -29.00 31.32 20.44
C GLU A 458 -29.33 32.23 19.24
N VAL A 459 -29.14 31.73 17.99
CA VAL A 459 -29.56 32.46 16.78
C VAL A 459 -31.03 32.83 16.80
N LEU A 460 -31.92 31.94 17.31
CA LEU A 460 -33.35 32.21 17.40
C LEU A 460 -33.74 33.16 18.53
N PHE A 461 -33.02 33.12 19.68
CA PHE A 461 -33.32 33.98 20.85
C PHE A 461 -32.86 35.43 20.68
N ASN A 462 -31.85 35.64 19.83
CA ASN A 462 -31.27 36.98 19.57
C ASN A 462 -31.98 37.75 18.44
N ILE A 463 -33.23 37.45 18.16
CA ILE A 463 -34.06 38.18 17.19
C ILE A 463 -34.23 39.64 17.68
N GLY A 464 -33.61 40.60 16.98
CA GLY A 464 -33.66 42.04 17.30
C GLY A 464 -32.34 42.66 17.69
N ASN A 465 -31.26 41.89 17.98
CA ASN A 465 -29.96 42.45 18.40
C ASN A 465 -28.99 42.68 17.20
N ASN A 466 -29.41 42.53 15.95
CA ASN A 466 -28.62 42.68 14.73
C ASN A 466 -27.31 41.84 14.73
N GLN A 467 -27.21 40.84 15.62
CA GLN A 467 -26.01 40.00 15.74
C GLN A 467 -25.94 38.93 14.64
N PHE A 468 -27.12 38.49 14.17
CA PHE A 468 -27.21 37.43 13.13
C PHE A 468 -27.98 37.95 11.91
N ASP A 469 -27.60 37.41 10.73
CA ASP A 469 -28.28 37.72 9.48
C ASP A 469 -29.73 37.21 9.54
N SER A 470 -30.69 38.02 9.13
CA SER A 470 -32.12 37.68 9.15
C SER A 470 -32.43 36.42 8.33
N ARG A 471 -31.66 36.17 7.27
CA ARG A 471 -31.78 34.97 6.45
C ARG A 471 -31.32 33.73 7.20
N ASP A 472 -30.26 33.84 8.03
CA ASP A 472 -29.80 32.76 8.90
C ASP A 472 -30.82 32.42 9.98
N ILE A 473 -31.44 33.42 10.60
CA ILE A 473 -32.51 33.22 11.57
C ILE A 473 -33.67 32.44 10.94
N LYS A 474 -34.05 32.77 9.72
CA LYS A 474 -35.11 32.06 8.98
C LYS A 474 -34.70 30.60 8.69
N LEU A 475 -33.48 30.38 8.22
CA LEU A 475 -32.96 29.02 7.96
C LEU A 475 -32.94 28.15 9.22
N VAL A 476 -32.47 28.69 10.35
CA VAL A 476 -32.47 27.97 11.64
C VAL A 476 -33.89 27.66 12.09
N ASN A 477 -34.84 28.59 11.98
CA ASN A 477 -36.23 28.34 12.35
C ASN A 477 -36.85 27.20 11.51
N GLU A 478 -36.69 27.25 10.19
CA GLU A 478 -37.15 26.19 9.28
C GLU A 478 -36.51 24.85 9.63
N TYR A 479 -35.20 24.82 9.89
CA TYR A 479 -34.46 23.62 10.30
C TYR A 479 -35.02 23.02 11.58
N MET A 480 -35.22 23.84 12.62
CA MET A 480 -35.74 23.38 13.91
C MET A 480 -37.17 22.87 13.81
N GLN A 481 -38.04 23.57 13.07
CA GLN A 481 -39.45 23.16 12.87
C GLN A 481 -39.54 21.83 12.10
N LYS A 482 -38.74 21.64 11.01
CA LYS A 482 -38.75 20.37 10.25
C LYS A 482 -38.23 19.21 11.12
N ASN A 483 -37.22 19.44 11.96
CA ASN A 483 -36.70 18.45 12.89
C ASN A 483 -37.79 18.01 13.91
N SER A 484 -38.48 18.97 14.56
CA SER A 484 -39.53 18.67 15.53
C SER A 484 -40.64 17.89 14.88
N LYS A 485 -41.13 18.35 13.72
CA LYS A 485 -42.19 17.65 12.98
C LYS A 485 -41.81 16.20 12.62
N ALA A 486 -40.54 15.96 12.22
CA ALA A 486 -40.08 14.62 11.88
C ALA A 486 -40.06 13.67 13.09
N LEU A 487 -39.78 14.17 14.30
CA LEU A 487 -39.79 13.36 15.53
C LEU A 487 -41.19 13.03 16.03
N GLU A 488 -42.15 13.90 15.76
CA GLU A 488 -43.53 13.79 16.29
C GLU A 488 -44.51 13.11 15.32
N CYS A 489 -44.18 13.07 14.02
CA CYS A 489 -45.12 12.54 13.02
C CYS A 489 -45.26 11.01 13.08
N THR A 490 -46.34 10.52 12.50
CA THR A 490 -46.63 9.09 12.27
C THR A 490 -46.62 8.72 10.80
N SER A 491 -46.52 9.72 9.90
CA SER A 491 -46.32 9.52 8.46
C SER A 491 -44.88 9.09 8.18
N THR A 492 -44.61 8.68 6.96
CA THR A 492 -43.26 8.23 6.56
C THR A 492 -42.18 9.30 6.84
N VAL A 493 -41.07 8.91 7.47
CA VAL A 493 -39.91 9.80 7.75
C VAL A 493 -38.73 9.36 6.91
N LEU A 494 -38.17 10.27 6.12
CA LEU A 494 -36.88 10.10 5.42
C LEU A 494 -35.77 10.72 6.26
N THR A 495 -34.73 9.93 6.56
CA THR A 495 -33.62 10.33 7.44
C THR A 495 -32.29 9.70 7.02
N THR A 496 -31.21 10.00 7.74
CA THR A 496 -29.92 9.33 7.52
C THR A 496 -29.78 8.07 8.36
N HIS A 497 -28.89 7.12 7.96
CA HIS A 497 -28.58 5.89 8.70
C HIS A 497 -28.25 6.18 10.17
N ILE A 498 -27.30 7.08 10.41
CA ILE A 498 -26.88 7.44 11.78
C ILE A 498 -28.07 7.94 12.60
N ARG A 499 -28.91 8.79 12.02
CA ARG A 499 -30.04 9.38 12.75
C ARG A 499 -31.14 8.35 13.07
N ALA A 500 -31.36 7.39 12.17
CA ALA A 500 -32.31 6.30 12.41
C ALA A 500 -31.89 5.42 13.60
N LEU A 501 -30.57 5.23 13.81
CA LEU A 501 -30.03 4.41 14.91
C LEU A 501 -30.21 5.06 16.32
N TYR A 502 -30.44 6.37 16.43
CA TYR A 502 -30.67 7.02 17.72
C TYR A 502 -32.05 6.75 18.35
N ASN A 503 -32.93 5.98 17.72
CA ASN A 503 -34.23 5.54 18.22
C ASN A 503 -35.15 6.66 18.75
N GLN A 504 -35.13 7.82 18.13
CA GLN A 504 -35.93 8.99 18.55
C GLN A 504 -37.29 9.07 17.88
N PHE A 505 -37.53 8.29 16.83
CA PHE A 505 -38.79 8.32 16.07
C PHE A 505 -39.83 7.36 16.66
N LYS A 506 -41.12 7.70 16.54
CA LYS A 506 -42.26 6.93 17.07
C LYS A 506 -42.55 5.64 16.27
N HIS A 507 -42.00 5.49 15.10
CA HIS A 507 -42.27 4.37 14.18
C HIS A 507 -41.69 3.04 14.69
N ASN A 508 -42.34 1.92 14.37
CA ASN A 508 -41.91 0.58 14.79
C ASN A 508 -40.93 -0.09 13.80
N THR A 509 -40.82 0.43 12.59
CA THR A 509 -40.02 -0.18 11.53
C THR A 509 -39.00 0.83 10.96
N ILE A 510 -37.78 0.40 10.85
CA ILE A 510 -36.69 1.12 10.17
C ILE A 510 -36.30 0.34 8.91
N ILE A 511 -36.27 1.02 7.78
CA ILE A 511 -35.86 0.45 6.49
C ILE A 511 -34.61 1.19 6.01
N PHE A 512 -33.49 0.49 5.91
CA PHE A 512 -32.26 1.02 5.40
C PHE A 512 -32.14 0.80 3.89
N ASP A 513 -31.99 1.87 3.13
CA ASP A 513 -31.53 1.82 1.74
C ASP A 513 -30.01 1.80 1.72
N GLU A 514 -29.42 0.73 1.26
CA GLU A 514 -28.03 0.31 1.37
C GLU A 514 -27.63 -0.16 2.79
N ASP A 515 -26.39 -0.64 2.91
CA ASP A 515 -25.87 -1.23 4.14
C ASP A 515 -25.52 -0.17 5.20
N PRO A 516 -26.13 -0.20 6.40
CA PRO A 516 -25.80 0.75 7.47
C PRO A 516 -24.57 0.35 8.32
N LEU A 517 -23.77 -0.66 7.93
CA LEU A 517 -22.71 -1.21 8.78
C LEU A 517 -21.70 -0.16 9.25
N GLU A 518 -21.27 0.75 8.39
CA GLU A 518 -20.34 1.83 8.77
C GLU A 518 -20.96 2.81 9.78
N SER A 519 -22.29 2.97 9.78
CA SER A 519 -22.99 3.76 10.79
C SER A 519 -23.18 3.00 12.11
N ILE A 520 -23.25 1.67 12.05
CA ILE A 520 -23.36 0.77 13.21
C ILE A 520 -21.99 0.61 13.88
N LEU A 521 -20.96 0.35 13.09
CA LEU A 521 -19.56 0.17 13.52
C LEU A 521 -18.75 1.41 13.13
N ASP A 522 -18.99 2.52 13.83
CA ASP A 522 -18.41 3.83 13.53
C ASP A 522 -16.97 3.94 14.02
N ILE A 523 -16.01 3.87 13.08
CA ILE A 523 -14.58 4.05 13.35
C ILE A 523 -14.20 5.50 13.11
N LYS A 524 -13.52 6.10 14.07
CA LYS A 524 -12.97 7.47 14.03
C LYS A 524 -11.52 7.47 14.45
N GLU A 525 -10.89 8.61 14.20
CA GLU A 525 -9.53 8.89 14.62
C GLU A 525 -9.49 10.08 15.60
N MET A 526 -8.57 10.03 16.55
CA MET A 526 -8.26 11.10 17.48
C MET A 526 -6.74 11.28 17.55
N ASP A 527 -6.30 12.52 17.68
CA ASP A 527 -4.92 12.83 18.02
C ASP A 527 -4.78 12.90 19.55
N SER A 528 -3.96 12.04 20.15
CA SER A 528 -3.74 12.05 21.60
C SER A 528 -3.12 13.36 22.12
N ARG A 529 -2.49 14.13 21.24
CA ARG A 529 -1.98 15.47 21.57
C ARG A 529 -3.11 16.45 21.87
N ASP A 530 -4.27 16.30 21.24
CA ASP A 530 -5.47 17.11 21.55
C ASP A 530 -5.93 16.85 23.00
N LEU A 531 -5.88 15.60 23.46
CA LEU A 531 -6.19 15.26 24.85
C LEU A 531 -5.13 15.79 25.82
N PHE A 532 -3.85 15.78 25.43
CA PHE A 532 -2.77 16.40 26.18
C PHE A 532 -2.99 17.92 26.34
N VAL A 533 -3.37 18.62 25.26
CA VAL A 533 -3.65 20.07 25.29
C VAL A 533 -4.81 20.38 26.24
N ILE A 534 -5.87 19.58 26.26
CA ILE A 534 -6.98 19.73 27.20
C ILE A 534 -6.50 19.58 28.65
N ASN A 535 -5.60 18.64 28.91
CA ASN A 535 -5.06 18.37 30.25
C ASN A 535 -4.09 19.46 30.75
N LEU A 536 -3.59 20.35 29.90
CA LEU A 536 -2.83 21.53 30.27
C LEU A 536 -3.72 22.71 30.67
N GLY A 537 -5.02 22.67 30.42
CA GLY A 537 -5.98 23.72 30.75
C GLY A 537 -6.31 23.77 32.22
N GLN A 538 -6.86 24.92 32.66
CA GLN A 538 -7.26 25.14 34.06
C GLN A 538 -8.38 24.19 34.53
N ASP A 539 -9.20 23.70 33.62
CA ASP A 539 -10.32 22.78 33.88
C ASP A 539 -9.94 21.31 33.66
N CYS A 540 -8.65 20.96 33.79
CA CYS A 540 -8.17 19.58 33.68
C CYS A 540 -8.94 18.67 34.66
N GLN A 541 -9.41 17.54 34.14
CA GLN A 541 -10.15 16.58 34.93
C GLN A 541 -9.28 15.33 35.19
N PRO A 542 -9.36 14.73 36.41
CA PRO A 542 -8.64 13.48 36.68
C PRO A 542 -8.94 12.36 35.66
N GLY A 543 -10.19 12.31 35.16
CA GLY A 543 -10.61 11.32 34.16
C GLY A 543 -9.95 11.51 32.80
N THR A 544 -9.74 12.74 32.33
CA THR A 544 -9.05 13.02 31.07
C THR A 544 -7.54 12.79 31.19
N GLN A 545 -6.96 13.06 32.35
CA GLN A 545 -5.56 12.75 32.63
C GLN A 545 -5.33 11.23 32.68
N ALA A 546 -6.16 10.49 33.42
CA ALA A 546 -6.09 9.03 33.48
C ALA A 546 -6.25 8.38 32.12
N ALA A 547 -7.12 8.94 31.26
CA ALA A 547 -7.29 8.47 29.90
C ALA A 547 -6.00 8.63 29.07
N LEU A 548 -5.35 9.78 29.14
CA LEU A 548 -4.10 10.02 28.43
C LEU A 548 -2.99 9.09 28.92
N GLU A 549 -2.83 8.95 30.22
CA GLU A 549 -1.85 8.04 30.84
C GLU A 549 -2.10 6.60 30.40
N TYR A 550 -3.35 6.14 30.44
CA TYR A 550 -3.73 4.81 29.99
C TYR A 550 -3.44 4.60 28.52
N ILE A 551 -3.79 5.54 27.63
CA ILE A 551 -3.48 5.49 26.21
C ILE A 551 -1.97 5.33 25.97
N LEU A 552 -1.15 6.14 26.67
CA LEU A 552 0.30 6.15 26.48
C LEU A 552 0.97 4.85 26.95
N GLN A 553 0.37 4.13 27.90
CA GLN A 553 0.85 2.83 28.39
C GLN A 553 0.54 1.67 27.44
N GLN A 554 -0.45 1.82 26.55
CA GLN A 554 -0.82 0.72 25.64
C GLN A 554 0.24 0.49 24.56
N THR A 555 0.46 -0.77 24.20
CA THR A 555 1.34 -1.15 23.10
C THR A 555 0.75 -0.67 21.76
N PRO A 556 1.50 0.04 20.91
CA PRO A 556 1.02 0.38 19.57
C PRO A 556 0.62 -0.85 18.76
N GLY A 557 -0.54 -0.78 18.11
CA GLY A 557 -1.11 -1.90 17.35
C GLY A 557 -1.97 -2.89 18.16
N GLU A 558 -1.95 -2.80 19.48
CA GLU A 558 -2.80 -3.63 20.35
C GLU A 558 -4.17 -2.98 20.57
N ILE A 559 -5.24 -3.76 20.37
CA ILE A 559 -6.61 -3.28 20.59
C ILE A 559 -7.03 -3.53 22.02
N VAL A 560 -7.42 -2.47 22.68
CA VAL A 560 -7.85 -2.51 24.07
C VAL A 560 -9.28 -1.97 24.23
N LYS A 561 -9.99 -2.46 25.25
CA LYS A 561 -11.30 -1.94 25.60
C LYS A 561 -11.13 -0.52 26.15
N THR A 562 -11.96 0.41 25.71
CA THR A 562 -11.97 1.76 26.26
C THR A 562 -12.50 1.72 27.71
N PRO A 563 -11.72 2.13 28.71
CA PRO A 563 -12.18 2.16 30.10
C PRO A 563 -13.26 3.23 30.28
N THR A 564 -14.13 3.02 31.25
CA THR A 564 -15.08 4.06 31.66
C THR A 564 -14.38 5.06 32.57
N TYR A 565 -14.37 6.33 32.19
CA TYR A 565 -13.78 7.41 32.93
C TYR A 565 -14.86 8.28 33.58
N ASN A 566 -14.60 8.73 34.81
CA ASN A 566 -15.47 9.71 35.47
C ASN A 566 -15.16 11.12 34.93
N ILE A 567 -15.94 11.57 33.96
CA ILE A 567 -15.77 12.84 33.27
C ILE A 567 -17.04 13.66 33.36
N ASN A 568 -16.88 14.90 33.76
CA ASN A 568 -17.95 15.90 33.68
C ASN A 568 -17.98 16.43 32.23
N ASN A 569 -18.99 16.03 31.46
CA ASN A 569 -19.16 16.39 30.06
C ASN A 569 -19.23 17.90 29.82
N GLU A 570 -19.84 18.68 30.73
CA GLU A 570 -19.92 20.15 30.56
C GLU A 570 -18.54 20.79 30.65
N LYS A 571 -17.74 20.38 31.64
CA LYS A 571 -16.36 20.84 31.76
C LYS A 571 -15.49 20.40 30.59
N LEU A 572 -15.67 19.17 30.11
CA LEU A 572 -14.96 18.67 28.92
C LEU A 572 -15.31 19.52 27.69
N VAL A 573 -16.58 19.80 27.46
CA VAL A 573 -17.04 20.68 26.38
C VAL A 573 -16.40 22.06 26.49
N GLN A 574 -16.38 22.68 27.70
CA GLN A 574 -15.73 23.98 27.91
C GLN A 574 -14.22 23.91 27.60
N SER A 575 -13.53 22.86 28.04
CA SER A 575 -12.10 22.66 27.74
C SER A 575 -11.86 22.55 26.25
N ILE A 576 -12.68 21.78 25.50
CA ILE A 576 -12.60 21.65 24.04
C ILE A 576 -12.83 23.02 23.37
N LEU A 577 -13.82 23.79 23.81
CA LEU A 577 -14.13 25.10 23.25
C LEU A 577 -13.00 26.13 23.51
N CYS A 578 -12.41 26.12 24.70
CA CYS A 578 -11.30 26.98 25.06
C CYS A 578 -10.01 26.68 24.31
N THR A 579 -9.67 25.39 24.19
CA THR A 579 -8.43 24.91 23.51
C THR A 579 -8.55 24.82 22.00
N LYS A 580 -9.77 24.80 21.47
CA LYS A 580 -10.09 24.65 20.04
C LYS A 580 -9.45 23.42 19.40
N VAL A 581 -9.28 22.34 20.16
CA VAL A 581 -8.84 21.05 19.59
C VAL A 581 -9.86 20.51 18.61
N SER A 582 -9.41 19.76 17.60
CA SER A 582 -10.26 19.35 16.49
C SER A 582 -10.71 17.88 16.53
N SER A 583 -10.11 17.06 17.40
CA SER A 583 -10.48 15.65 17.56
C SER A 583 -11.85 15.50 18.23
N ASN A 584 -12.61 14.48 17.82
CA ASN A 584 -13.88 14.14 18.46
C ASN A 584 -13.64 13.33 19.75
N ILE A 585 -13.18 14.04 20.81
CA ILE A 585 -12.78 13.45 22.09
C ILE A 585 -13.99 12.91 22.85
N ILE A 586 -15.17 13.53 22.71
CA ILE A 586 -16.40 13.05 23.37
C ILE A 586 -16.75 11.66 22.89
N GLN A 587 -16.73 11.43 21.59
CA GLN A 587 -17.02 10.11 21.03
C GLN A 587 -15.96 9.07 21.39
N PHE A 588 -14.70 9.49 21.58
CA PHE A 588 -13.66 8.59 22.09
C PHE A 588 -14.02 8.05 23.46
N PHE A 589 -14.46 8.89 24.41
CA PHE A 589 -14.89 8.44 25.73
C PHE A 589 -16.15 7.55 25.73
N GLU A 590 -16.91 7.61 24.65
CA GLU A 590 -18.09 6.76 24.42
C GLU A 590 -17.76 5.52 23.55
N SER A 591 -16.52 5.32 23.16
CA SER A 591 -16.12 4.21 22.29
C SER A 591 -16.01 2.88 23.05
N ASP A 592 -16.15 1.76 22.33
CA ASP A 592 -16.06 0.44 22.91
C ASP A 592 -14.60 -0.05 22.99
N PHE A 593 -13.84 0.20 21.92
CA PHE A 593 -12.44 -0.21 21.80
C PHE A 593 -11.62 0.87 21.08
N PHE A 594 -10.33 0.88 21.38
CA PHE A 594 -9.38 1.72 20.65
C PHE A 594 -8.04 1.00 20.42
N VAL A 595 -7.23 1.55 19.52
CA VAL A 595 -5.87 1.10 19.22
C VAL A 595 -4.99 2.31 18.91
N ARG A 596 -3.77 2.32 19.42
CA ARG A 596 -2.74 3.28 19.01
C ARG A 596 -2.17 2.87 17.67
N ASP A 597 -2.07 3.79 16.72
CA ASP A 597 -1.45 3.51 15.44
C ASP A 597 0.02 3.10 15.61
N SER A 598 0.45 2.03 14.93
CA SER A 598 1.80 1.49 15.06
C SER A 598 2.88 2.37 14.41
N LYS A 599 2.50 3.16 13.41
CA LYS A 599 3.40 4.07 12.69
C LYS A 599 3.38 5.49 13.27
N TYR A 600 2.19 5.95 13.64
CA TYR A 600 1.95 7.30 14.17
C TYR A 600 1.40 7.21 15.59
N ASN A 601 2.25 6.94 16.57
CA ASN A 601 1.90 6.66 17.97
C ASN A 601 0.97 7.68 18.65
N HIS A 602 0.81 8.87 18.10
CA HIS A 602 -0.11 9.90 18.57
C HIS A 602 -1.52 9.78 17.98
N ILE A 603 -1.70 8.99 16.90
CA ILE A 603 -3.01 8.74 16.33
C ILE A 603 -3.66 7.55 17.04
N ILE A 604 -4.90 7.74 17.44
CA ILE A 604 -5.72 6.73 18.09
C ILE A 604 -6.91 6.46 17.20
N HIS A 605 -7.04 5.23 16.73
CA HIS A 605 -8.25 4.77 16.07
C HIS A 605 -9.18 4.19 17.12
N TYR A 606 -10.43 4.53 17.08
CA TYR A 606 -11.42 4.01 18.01
C TYR A 606 -12.73 3.65 17.31
N ILE A 607 -13.48 2.72 17.87
CA ILE A 607 -14.75 2.23 17.33
C ILE A 607 -15.87 2.40 18.35
N LYS A 608 -17.00 2.92 17.88
CA LYS A 608 -18.26 2.97 18.63
C LYS A 608 -19.29 2.08 17.98
N HIS A 609 -19.77 1.08 18.71
CA HIS A 609 -20.88 0.24 18.27
C HIS A 609 -22.22 0.92 18.58
N ARG A 610 -22.91 1.43 17.57
CA ARG A 610 -24.29 1.90 17.68
C ARG A 610 -25.25 0.75 17.42
N LYS A 611 -25.85 0.26 18.49
CA LYS A 611 -26.76 -0.89 18.38
C LYS A 611 -28.01 -0.53 17.58
N ILE A 612 -28.46 -1.48 16.76
CA ILE A 612 -29.80 -1.43 16.18
C ILE A 612 -30.81 -1.52 17.35
N PRO A 613 -31.86 -0.66 17.39
CA PRO A 613 -32.87 -0.71 18.45
C PRO A 613 -33.56 -2.08 18.58
N ASP A 614 -33.63 -2.61 19.81
CA ASP A 614 -34.13 -3.95 20.06
C ASP A 614 -35.64 -4.05 19.96
N ASP A 615 -36.34 -2.93 20.15
CA ASP A 615 -37.78 -2.77 20.11
C ASP A 615 -38.34 -2.56 18.69
N LYS A 616 -37.46 -2.40 17.69
CA LYS A 616 -37.88 -2.10 16.33
C LYS A 616 -37.60 -3.24 15.37
N LYS A 617 -38.46 -3.38 14.42
CA LYS A 617 -38.23 -4.16 13.21
C LYS A 617 -37.28 -3.41 12.30
N VAL A 618 -36.36 -4.14 11.69
CA VAL A 618 -35.39 -3.56 10.75
C VAL A 618 -35.42 -4.34 9.44
N ILE A 619 -35.42 -3.63 8.32
CA ILE A 619 -35.24 -4.18 6.98
C ILE A 619 -34.02 -3.49 6.37
N ILE A 620 -33.02 -4.25 5.92
CA ILE A 620 -31.85 -3.75 5.24
C ILE A 620 -31.91 -4.20 3.78
N MET A 621 -32.00 -3.26 2.86
CA MET A 621 -32.04 -3.54 1.41
C MET A 621 -30.68 -3.19 0.80
N SER A 622 -29.79 -4.16 0.69
CA SER A 622 -28.42 -3.93 0.24
C SER A 622 -27.96 -4.99 -0.77
N ALA A 623 -27.09 -4.60 -1.70
CA ALA A 623 -26.40 -5.55 -2.57
C ALA A 623 -25.22 -6.24 -1.85
N THR A 624 -24.74 -5.65 -0.76
CA THR A 624 -23.38 -5.88 -0.25
C THR A 624 -23.29 -6.14 1.24
N ALA A 625 -24.44 -6.15 1.97
CA ALA A 625 -24.45 -6.36 3.41
C ALA A 625 -23.70 -7.65 3.81
N PRO A 626 -22.67 -7.57 4.69
CA PRO A 626 -21.86 -8.70 5.12
C PRO A 626 -22.63 -9.51 6.18
N VAL A 627 -23.41 -10.48 5.71
CA VAL A 627 -24.34 -11.29 6.52
C VAL A 627 -23.66 -11.87 7.76
N GLN A 628 -22.42 -12.36 7.65
CA GLN A 628 -21.71 -12.98 8.76
C GLN A 628 -21.45 -11.99 9.90
N VAL A 629 -21.13 -10.73 9.56
CA VAL A 629 -20.93 -9.67 10.56
C VAL A 629 -22.24 -9.38 11.30
N TYR A 630 -23.34 -9.25 10.57
CA TYR A 630 -24.66 -9.04 11.19
C TYR A 630 -25.10 -10.22 12.07
N LYS A 631 -24.88 -11.46 11.62
CA LYS A 631 -25.16 -12.66 12.44
C LYS A 631 -24.31 -12.70 13.71
N ALA A 632 -23.04 -12.31 13.63
CA ALA A 632 -22.18 -12.24 14.80
C ALA A 632 -22.61 -11.15 15.79
N LEU A 633 -23.13 -9.99 15.31
CA LEU A 633 -23.61 -8.90 16.16
C LEU A 633 -24.98 -9.16 16.79
N TYR A 634 -25.89 -9.79 16.06
CA TYR A 634 -27.32 -9.82 16.42
C TYR A 634 -27.92 -11.24 16.48
N GLY A 635 -27.11 -12.28 16.22
CA GLY A 635 -27.48 -13.70 16.37
C GLY A 635 -28.75 -14.08 15.59
N ASP A 636 -29.68 -14.78 16.27
CA ASP A 636 -30.94 -15.30 15.70
C ASP A 636 -31.95 -14.22 15.33
N ARG A 637 -31.68 -12.97 15.68
CA ARG A 637 -32.48 -11.83 15.25
C ARG A 637 -32.32 -11.54 13.75
N VAL A 638 -31.23 -12.04 13.12
CA VAL A 638 -30.93 -11.81 11.70
C VAL A 638 -31.57 -12.86 10.81
N GLU A 639 -32.33 -12.42 9.84
CA GLU A 639 -32.96 -13.21 8.79
C GLU A 639 -32.47 -12.73 7.42
N VAL A 640 -32.14 -13.63 6.51
CA VAL A 640 -31.49 -13.28 5.23
C VAL A 640 -32.33 -13.81 4.07
N ILE A 641 -32.60 -12.94 3.11
CA ILE A 641 -33.20 -13.27 1.83
C ILE A 641 -32.20 -12.87 0.74
N ASP A 642 -31.68 -13.82 -0.02
CA ASP A 642 -30.61 -13.56 -1.01
C ASP A 642 -31.14 -13.64 -2.44
N ILE A 643 -31.15 -12.48 -3.13
CA ILE A 643 -31.56 -12.26 -4.53
C ILE A 643 -30.38 -11.53 -5.26
N SER A 644 -29.14 -11.80 -4.86
CA SER A 644 -27.99 -11.06 -5.37
C SER A 644 -27.49 -11.55 -6.74
N ASN A 645 -27.77 -12.81 -7.11
CA ASN A 645 -27.29 -13.43 -8.33
C ASN A 645 -28.32 -13.33 -9.45
N VAL A 646 -28.34 -12.19 -10.15
CA VAL A 646 -29.24 -11.93 -11.28
C VAL A 646 -28.41 -11.82 -12.55
N LYS A 647 -28.96 -12.30 -13.67
CA LYS A 647 -28.33 -12.23 -14.98
C LYS A 647 -28.25 -10.78 -15.47
N ASN A 648 -27.05 -10.33 -15.81
CA ASN A 648 -26.84 -9.00 -16.33
C ASN A 648 -27.32 -8.88 -17.77
N GLN A 649 -27.83 -7.70 -18.17
CA GLN A 649 -27.99 -7.32 -19.57
C GLN A 649 -26.65 -6.94 -20.18
N GLY A 650 -25.83 -6.17 -19.47
CA GLY A 650 -24.45 -5.85 -19.81
C GLY A 650 -23.48 -7.01 -19.55
N TYR A 651 -22.20 -6.69 -19.52
CA TYR A 651 -21.15 -7.72 -19.43
C TYR A 651 -20.05 -7.31 -18.45
N ILE A 652 -19.64 -8.24 -17.58
CA ILE A 652 -18.57 -8.03 -16.60
C ILE A 652 -17.44 -9.00 -16.89
N GLU A 653 -16.29 -8.47 -17.32
CA GLU A 653 -15.04 -9.21 -17.51
C GLU A 653 -14.09 -8.91 -16.35
N GLN A 654 -13.68 -9.94 -15.63
CA GLN A 654 -12.78 -9.80 -14.48
C GLN A 654 -11.40 -10.39 -14.77
N HIS A 655 -10.37 -9.53 -14.63
CA HIS A 655 -8.96 -9.87 -14.73
C HIS A 655 -8.42 -10.16 -13.32
N THR A 656 -8.07 -11.42 -13.06
CA THR A 656 -7.67 -11.91 -11.73
C THR A 656 -6.18 -12.17 -11.60
N ASP A 657 -5.41 -12.03 -12.68
CA ASP A 657 -3.95 -12.25 -12.74
C ASP A 657 -3.14 -11.25 -11.89
N LYS A 658 -3.71 -10.06 -11.64
CA LYS A 658 -3.10 -8.98 -10.86
C LYS A 658 -4.04 -8.45 -9.80
N SER A 659 -3.51 -8.15 -8.61
CA SER A 659 -4.30 -7.55 -7.52
C SER A 659 -4.48 -6.04 -7.68
N PHE A 660 -3.59 -5.37 -8.39
CA PHE A 660 -3.50 -3.91 -8.46
C PHE A 660 -3.69 -3.24 -7.07
N SER A 661 -2.95 -3.76 -6.07
CA SER A 661 -2.91 -3.14 -4.75
C SER A 661 -2.38 -1.70 -4.83
N ARG A 662 -2.59 -0.88 -3.79
CA ARG A 662 -2.05 0.49 -3.74
C ARG A 662 -0.55 0.52 -4.01
N THR A 663 0.20 -0.40 -3.41
CA THR A 663 1.65 -0.50 -3.59
C THR A 663 2.03 -0.88 -5.02
N SER A 664 1.32 -1.84 -5.63
CA SER A 664 1.62 -2.22 -7.02
C SER A 664 1.26 -1.10 -8.01
N LEU A 665 0.21 -0.33 -7.77
CA LEU A 665 -0.14 0.82 -8.61
C LEU A 665 0.88 1.96 -8.49
N GLN A 666 1.51 2.16 -7.33
CA GLN A 666 2.59 3.14 -7.17
C GLN A 666 3.79 2.85 -8.08
N SER A 667 4.07 1.56 -8.31
CA SER A 667 5.16 1.11 -9.19
C SER A 667 4.74 0.90 -10.65
N SER A 668 3.46 1.06 -10.97
CA SER A 668 2.93 0.89 -12.33
C SER A 668 3.02 2.17 -13.15
N ASN A 669 3.18 2.02 -14.48
CA ASN A 669 3.08 3.13 -15.40
C ASN A 669 1.61 3.53 -15.61
N LEU A 670 1.15 4.57 -14.89
CA LEU A 670 -0.24 5.02 -14.94
C LEU A 670 -0.65 5.56 -16.33
N ASP A 671 0.28 6.12 -17.11
CA ASP A 671 -0.01 6.61 -18.46
C ASP A 671 -0.23 5.45 -19.43
N GLU A 672 0.43 4.33 -19.24
CA GLU A 672 0.19 3.11 -20.00
C GLU A 672 -1.17 2.50 -19.67
N LEU A 673 -1.53 2.40 -18.39
CA LEU A 673 -2.85 1.95 -17.95
C LEU A 673 -3.95 2.88 -18.48
N LYS A 674 -3.75 4.19 -18.45
CA LYS A 674 -4.72 5.16 -19.00
C LYS A 674 -4.96 4.95 -20.49
N ARG A 675 -3.91 4.63 -21.25
CA ARG A 675 -4.03 4.29 -22.68
C ARG A 675 -4.74 2.96 -22.90
N GLU A 676 -4.42 1.95 -22.09
CA GLU A 676 -5.07 0.63 -22.12
C GLU A 676 -6.58 0.74 -21.84
N PHE A 677 -6.99 1.65 -20.99
CA PHE A 677 -8.40 1.85 -20.65
C PHE A 677 -9.17 2.74 -21.65
N GLU A 678 -8.51 3.22 -22.71
CA GLU A 678 -9.14 3.94 -23.83
C GLU A 678 -9.97 5.16 -23.39
N GLY A 679 -9.58 5.82 -22.30
CA GLY A 679 -10.30 6.99 -21.74
C GLY A 679 -11.63 6.66 -21.06
N LYS A 680 -11.95 5.39 -20.81
CA LYS A 680 -13.10 4.99 -20.02
C LYS A 680 -12.98 5.48 -18.57
N PRO A 681 -14.08 5.83 -17.89
CA PRO A 681 -14.07 6.15 -16.48
C PRO A 681 -13.50 5.03 -15.63
N VAL A 682 -12.59 5.37 -14.71
CA VAL A 682 -11.92 4.39 -13.84
C VAL A 682 -12.30 4.63 -12.39
N ILE A 683 -12.88 3.63 -11.73
CA ILE A 683 -13.07 3.62 -10.28
C ILE A 683 -11.87 2.91 -9.65
N THR A 684 -11.12 3.62 -8.81
CA THR A 684 -9.91 3.13 -8.16
C THR A 684 -9.70 3.83 -6.81
N TYR A 685 -8.53 3.71 -6.20
CA TYR A 685 -8.20 4.43 -4.97
C TYR A 685 -8.13 5.95 -5.20
N GLN A 686 -8.50 6.73 -4.19
CA GLN A 686 -8.52 8.20 -4.24
C GLN A 686 -7.19 8.80 -4.74
N SER A 687 -6.05 8.25 -4.28
CA SER A 687 -4.71 8.73 -4.66
C SER A 687 -4.37 8.59 -6.15
N PHE A 688 -5.06 7.73 -6.89
CA PHE A 688 -4.82 7.46 -8.31
C PHE A 688 -5.95 7.94 -9.22
N SER A 689 -7.11 8.25 -8.64
CA SER A 689 -8.31 8.62 -9.40
C SER A 689 -8.09 9.84 -10.30
N SER A 690 -7.45 10.89 -9.80
CA SER A 690 -7.16 12.11 -10.56
C SER A 690 -6.20 11.90 -11.72
N ASN A 691 -5.32 10.90 -11.65
CA ASN A 691 -4.33 10.59 -12.69
C ASN A 691 -4.95 9.78 -13.83
N LEU A 692 -5.91 8.90 -13.50
CA LEU A 692 -6.55 7.99 -14.46
C LEU A 692 -7.82 8.56 -15.06
N ASN A 693 -8.51 9.49 -14.38
CA ASN A 693 -9.71 10.17 -14.85
C ASN A 693 -9.45 11.62 -15.24
N HIS A 694 -10.44 12.28 -15.84
CA HIS A 694 -10.48 13.74 -15.91
C HIS A 694 -10.63 14.33 -14.51
N LYS A 695 -9.95 15.46 -14.23
CA LYS A 695 -9.79 16.07 -12.89
C LYS A 695 -11.09 16.32 -12.12
N ASP A 696 -12.23 16.42 -12.80
CA ASP A 696 -13.51 16.81 -12.18
C ASP A 696 -14.43 15.62 -11.84
N MET A 697 -14.02 14.38 -12.06
CA MET A 697 -14.90 13.23 -11.82
C MET A 697 -15.07 12.88 -10.35
N GLY A 698 -14.04 13.06 -9.50
CA GLY A 698 -14.09 12.83 -8.04
C GLY A 698 -14.52 11.42 -7.62
N ILE A 699 -14.48 10.43 -8.54
CA ILE A 699 -14.99 9.07 -8.32
C ILE A 699 -13.85 8.17 -7.90
N HIS A 700 -13.99 7.53 -6.75
CA HIS A 700 -13.04 6.55 -6.24
C HIS A 700 -13.73 5.59 -5.27
N TYR A 701 -13.09 4.51 -4.88
CA TYR A 701 -13.56 3.64 -3.81
C TYR A 701 -13.96 4.46 -2.57
N TRP A 702 -15.00 4.02 -1.87
CA TRP A 702 -15.63 4.69 -0.70
C TRP A 702 -16.22 6.09 -0.97
N ASN A 703 -16.26 6.52 -2.25
CA ASN A 703 -16.94 7.75 -2.68
C ASN A 703 -17.72 7.54 -3.99
N CYS A 704 -18.26 6.36 -4.19
CA CYS A 704 -19.05 6.03 -5.38
C CYS A 704 -20.56 6.16 -5.14
N GLU A 705 -21.04 6.35 -3.90
CA GLU A 705 -22.44 6.32 -3.56
C GLU A 705 -23.23 7.45 -4.27
N GLY A 706 -24.41 7.11 -4.79
CA GLY A 706 -25.36 8.07 -5.34
C GLY A 706 -24.95 8.74 -6.66
N LEU A 707 -23.98 8.20 -7.41
CA LEU A 707 -23.54 8.79 -8.66
C LEU A 707 -24.14 8.04 -9.86
N ASP A 708 -25.19 8.61 -10.48
CA ASP A 708 -25.78 8.05 -11.72
C ASP A 708 -25.06 8.51 -13.01
N ILE A 709 -23.97 9.28 -12.90
CA ILE A 709 -23.21 9.79 -14.04
C ILE A 709 -22.52 8.69 -14.87
N LEU A 710 -22.35 7.50 -14.28
CA LEU A 710 -21.76 6.33 -14.92
C LEU A 710 -22.79 5.35 -15.47
N LYS A 711 -24.08 5.57 -15.25
CA LYS A 711 -25.16 4.71 -15.74
C LYS A 711 -25.07 4.50 -17.24
N GLY A 712 -25.01 3.25 -17.67
CA GLY A 712 -24.95 2.85 -19.08
C GLY A 712 -23.59 3.10 -19.76
N LYS A 713 -22.57 3.55 -19.02
CA LYS A 713 -21.22 3.73 -19.56
C LYS A 713 -20.38 2.50 -19.32
N ASP A 714 -19.48 2.23 -20.28
CA ASP A 714 -18.38 1.31 -20.07
C ASP A 714 -17.42 1.89 -19.03
N ILE A 715 -17.06 1.11 -18.02
CA ILE A 715 -16.17 1.55 -16.94
C ILE A 715 -15.09 0.52 -16.64
N VAL A 716 -14.05 0.98 -15.97
CA VAL A 716 -12.99 0.13 -15.40
C VAL A 716 -13.04 0.24 -13.88
N VAL A 717 -13.04 -0.90 -13.20
CA VAL A 717 -12.87 -0.99 -11.73
C VAL A 717 -11.48 -1.55 -11.47
N LEU A 718 -10.58 -0.71 -10.94
CA LEU A 718 -9.15 -1.02 -10.86
C LEU A 718 -8.67 -1.13 -9.42
N GLY A 719 -8.28 -2.33 -9.03
CA GLY A 719 -7.65 -2.63 -7.77
C GLY A 719 -8.50 -3.50 -6.85
N THR A 720 -7.84 -4.09 -5.85
CA THR A 720 -8.48 -4.85 -4.77
C THR A 720 -8.52 -3.97 -3.52
N PRO A 721 -9.68 -3.42 -3.12
CA PRO A 721 -9.78 -2.35 -2.12
C PRO A 721 -9.64 -2.88 -0.69
N HIS A 722 -8.43 -3.30 -0.31
CA HIS A 722 -8.12 -3.61 1.08
C HIS A 722 -8.24 -2.37 1.96
N LEU A 723 -8.95 -2.50 3.07
CA LEU A 723 -8.98 -1.51 4.15
C LEU A 723 -7.67 -1.59 4.98
N ASN A 724 -7.47 -0.61 5.84
CA ASN A 724 -6.42 -0.68 6.84
C ASN A 724 -6.69 -1.88 7.79
N ASN A 725 -5.64 -2.61 8.19
CA ASN A 725 -5.75 -3.74 9.13
C ASN A 725 -6.47 -3.36 10.42
N VAL A 726 -6.31 -2.12 10.88
CA VAL A 726 -7.00 -1.57 12.04
C VAL A 726 -8.52 -1.69 11.92
N VAL A 727 -9.10 -1.48 10.74
CA VAL A 727 -10.55 -1.58 10.52
C VAL A 727 -11.03 -3.01 10.73
N TYR A 728 -10.34 -3.98 10.10
CA TYR A 728 -10.70 -5.40 10.24
C TYR A 728 -10.61 -5.87 11.69
N THR A 729 -9.55 -5.50 12.38
CA THR A 729 -9.31 -5.92 13.76
C THR A 729 -10.27 -5.26 14.76
N LEU A 730 -10.63 -3.97 14.57
CA LEU A 730 -11.65 -3.31 15.38
C LEU A 730 -13.04 -3.92 15.17
N TYR A 731 -13.42 -4.23 13.93
CA TYR A 731 -14.68 -4.95 13.63
C TYR A 731 -14.69 -6.31 14.30
N ALA A 732 -13.62 -7.08 14.14
CA ALA A 732 -13.47 -8.39 14.77
C ALA A 732 -13.64 -8.32 16.30
N LYS A 733 -13.04 -7.30 16.94
CA LYS A 733 -13.17 -7.14 18.38
C LYS A 733 -14.59 -6.84 18.86
N VAL A 734 -15.32 -6.00 18.11
CA VAL A 734 -16.72 -5.65 18.43
C VAL A 734 -17.65 -6.87 18.26
N ILE A 735 -17.42 -7.70 17.24
CA ILE A 735 -18.22 -8.93 17.06
C ILE A 735 -17.82 -10.07 18.01
N GLY A 736 -16.86 -9.82 18.92
CA GLY A 736 -16.52 -10.72 20.01
C GLY A 736 -15.41 -11.73 19.68
N LEU A 737 -14.62 -11.55 18.62
CA LEU A 737 -13.47 -12.41 18.35
C LEU A 737 -12.35 -12.18 19.37
N ASP A 738 -11.78 -13.26 19.85
CA ASP A 738 -10.60 -13.22 20.72
C ASP A 738 -9.32 -13.12 19.87
N LEU A 739 -8.89 -11.89 19.61
CA LEU A 739 -7.75 -11.61 18.76
C LEU A 739 -6.41 -12.16 19.30
N ASN A 740 -6.33 -12.47 20.61
CA ASN A 740 -5.11 -13.05 21.19
C ASN A 740 -4.90 -14.50 20.75
N ASN A 741 -6.00 -15.20 20.41
CA ASN A 741 -5.98 -16.57 19.93
C ASN A 741 -6.14 -16.67 18.40
N CYS A 742 -6.27 -15.53 17.69
CA CYS A 742 -6.36 -15.49 16.23
C CYS A 742 -4.98 -15.34 15.61
N ASP A 743 -4.72 -16.09 14.53
CA ASP A 743 -3.56 -15.82 13.67
C ASP A 743 -3.84 -14.66 12.73
N LEU A 744 -3.35 -13.46 13.12
CA LEU A 744 -3.51 -12.20 12.39
C LEU A 744 -2.51 -12.03 11.24
N GLU A 745 -1.69 -13.04 10.95
CA GLU A 745 -0.81 -12.99 9.80
C GLU A 745 -1.62 -13.04 8.49
N MET A 746 -1.30 -12.14 7.58
CA MET A 746 -1.82 -12.18 6.20
C MET A 746 -0.77 -12.78 5.29
N LYS A 747 -1.14 -13.79 4.53
CA LYS A 747 -0.29 -14.41 3.52
C LYS A 747 -1.04 -14.80 2.26
N HIS A 748 -0.31 -15.00 1.17
CA HIS A 748 -0.87 -15.60 -0.02
C HIS A 748 -1.18 -17.07 0.26
N GLN A 749 -2.46 -17.43 0.20
CA GLN A 749 -2.94 -18.78 0.44
C GLN A 749 -4.08 -19.13 -0.50
N LYS A 750 -4.26 -20.42 -0.78
CA LYS A 750 -5.40 -20.93 -1.53
C LYS A 750 -6.60 -20.97 -0.60
N ILE A 751 -7.67 -20.28 -0.96
CA ILE A 751 -8.89 -20.15 -0.17
C ILE A 751 -10.12 -20.49 -0.99
N GLU A 752 -11.21 -20.79 -0.29
CA GLU A 752 -12.56 -20.96 -0.86
C GLU A 752 -13.45 -19.82 -0.38
N TRP A 753 -14.13 -19.17 -1.34
CA TRP A 753 -15.06 -18.08 -1.07
C TRP A 753 -16.12 -17.99 -2.15
N ASN A 754 -17.40 -17.92 -1.75
CA ASN A 754 -18.55 -17.73 -2.64
C ASN A 754 -18.58 -18.65 -3.88
N GLY A 755 -18.24 -19.94 -3.71
CA GLY A 755 -18.24 -20.93 -4.77
C GLY A 755 -16.99 -20.94 -5.65
N PHE A 756 -15.96 -20.18 -5.29
CA PHE A 756 -14.68 -20.14 -5.96
C PHE A 756 -13.55 -20.66 -5.07
N ARG A 757 -12.54 -21.28 -5.71
CA ARG A 757 -11.25 -21.60 -5.09
C ARG A 757 -10.15 -20.84 -5.85
N PHE A 758 -9.34 -20.05 -5.13
CA PHE A 758 -8.34 -19.15 -5.72
C PHE A 758 -7.25 -18.80 -4.70
N THR A 759 -6.16 -18.19 -5.16
CA THR A 759 -5.06 -17.73 -4.29
C THR A 759 -5.21 -16.24 -4.00
N PHE A 760 -5.22 -15.89 -2.71
CA PHE A 760 -5.44 -14.52 -2.26
C PHE A 760 -4.56 -14.15 -1.06
N MET A 761 -4.26 -12.87 -0.90
CA MET A 761 -3.62 -12.32 0.30
C MET A 761 -4.68 -12.15 1.40
N ALA A 762 -4.77 -13.11 2.28
CA ALA A 762 -5.83 -13.17 3.30
C ALA A 762 -5.28 -13.54 4.68
N TYR A 763 -6.04 -13.18 5.71
CA TYR A 763 -5.76 -13.61 7.08
C TYR A 763 -5.78 -15.14 7.19
N ASN A 764 -4.87 -15.68 8.02
CA ASN A 764 -4.84 -17.10 8.34
C ASN A 764 -6.09 -17.51 9.13
N ASP A 765 -6.51 -16.70 10.10
CA ASP A 765 -7.75 -16.94 10.83
C ASP A 765 -8.95 -16.85 9.90
N LYS A 766 -9.88 -17.82 10.02
CA LYS A 766 -11.05 -17.93 9.15
C LYS A 766 -12.04 -16.77 9.34
N SER A 767 -12.32 -16.41 10.58
CA SER A 767 -13.30 -15.36 10.89
C SER A 767 -12.80 -13.98 10.47
N MET A 768 -11.50 -13.69 10.69
CA MET A 768 -10.84 -12.48 10.19
C MET A 768 -10.86 -12.42 8.67
N ARG A 769 -10.62 -13.55 8.00
CA ARG A 769 -10.66 -13.65 6.55
C ARG A 769 -12.07 -13.40 6.00
N GLU A 770 -13.11 -13.92 6.63
CA GLU A 770 -14.50 -13.70 6.22
C GLU A 770 -14.89 -12.21 6.32
N ILE A 771 -14.48 -11.50 7.37
CA ILE A 771 -14.66 -10.05 7.49
C ILE A 771 -13.92 -9.33 6.35
N GLN A 772 -12.64 -9.65 6.14
CA GLN A 772 -11.80 -9.05 5.10
C GLN A 772 -12.43 -9.20 3.72
N LEU A 773 -12.77 -10.44 3.33
CA LEU A 773 -13.29 -10.74 1.99
C LEU A 773 -14.66 -10.10 1.77
N SER A 774 -15.54 -10.13 2.77
CA SER A 774 -16.87 -9.51 2.68
C SER A 774 -16.80 -8.00 2.43
N LEU A 775 -15.89 -7.29 3.12
CA LEU A 775 -15.75 -5.84 2.97
C LEU A 775 -15.12 -5.47 1.62
N ILE A 776 -14.12 -6.23 1.14
CA ILE A 776 -13.54 -6.02 -0.19
C ILE A 776 -14.57 -6.28 -1.29
N GLU A 777 -15.30 -7.40 -1.18
CA GLU A 777 -16.36 -7.76 -2.13
C GLU A 777 -17.45 -6.69 -2.18
N SER A 778 -17.88 -6.18 -1.03
CA SER A 778 -18.86 -5.10 -0.90
C SER A 778 -18.48 -3.89 -1.74
N GLU A 779 -17.25 -3.41 -1.59
CA GLU A 779 -16.77 -2.22 -2.30
C GLU A 779 -16.66 -2.46 -3.81
N LEU A 780 -16.18 -3.64 -4.23
CA LEU A 780 -16.11 -4.00 -5.66
C LEU A 780 -17.49 -4.06 -6.30
N ILE A 781 -18.48 -4.69 -5.64
CA ILE A 781 -19.86 -4.78 -6.13
C ILE A 781 -20.51 -3.39 -6.22
N GLN A 782 -20.28 -2.52 -5.24
CA GLN A 782 -20.75 -1.15 -5.29
C GLN A 782 -20.15 -0.38 -6.47
N ALA A 783 -18.85 -0.50 -6.70
CA ALA A 783 -18.16 0.13 -7.83
C ALA A 783 -18.72 -0.35 -9.19
N ILE A 784 -18.86 -1.66 -9.37
CA ILE A 784 -19.46 -2.28 -10.57
C ILE A 784 -20.89 -1.78 -10.79
N GLY A 785 -21.66 -1.69 -9.71
CA GLY A 785 -23.05 -1.28 -9.73
C GLY A 785 -23.32 0.12 -10.29
N ARG A 786 -22.27 0.99 -10.36
CA ARG A 786 -22.40 2.34 -10.94
C ARG A 786 -22.66 2.33 -12.45
N ALA A 787 -22.21 1.31 -13.17
CA ALA A 787 -22.54 1.15 -14.59
C ALA A 787 -23.98 0.70 -14.85
N ARG A 788 -24.69 0.19 -13.82
CA ARG A 788 -26.05 -0.35 -13.94
C ARG A 788 -26.17 -1.51 -14.95
N VAL A 789 -25.16 -2.38 -14.99
CA VAL A 789 -25.04 -3.52 -15.91
C VAL A 789 -26.25 -4.45 -15.93
N LEU A 790 -27.03 -4.49 -14.83
CA LEU A 790 -28.25 -5.30 -14.76
C LEU A 790 -29.32 -4.85 -15.80
N ARG A 791 -29.34 -3.54 -16.15
CA ARG A 791 -30.36 -2.91 -17.00
C ARG A 791 -29.82 -2.12 -18.17
N THR A 792 -28.55 -2.24 -18.46
CA THR A 792 -27.89 -1.54 -19.57
C THR A 792 -26.87 -2.46 -20.23
N ASP A 793 -26.52 -2.20 -21.48
CA ASP A 793 -25.50 -2.95 -22.24
C ASP A 793 -24.07 -2.57 -21.88
N ALA A 794 -23.87 -1.87 -20.76
CA ALA A 794 -22.56 -1.41 -20.30
C ALA A 794 -21.59 -2.59 -20.08
N LYS A 795 -20.33 -2.37 -20.45
CA LYS A 795 -19.25 -3.33 -20.23
C LYS A 795 -18.36 -2.85 -19.10
N VAL A 796 -18.18 -3.70 -18.11
CA VAL A 796 -17.32 -3.41 -16.96
C VAL A 796 -16.10 -4.34 -17.02
N LYS A 797 -14.91 -3.75 -17.02
CA LYS A 797 -13.65 -4.48 -16.81
C LYS A 797 -13.22 -4.32 -15.35
N VAL A 798 -13.09 -5.44 -14.65
CA VAL A 798 -12.69 -5.47 -13.25
C VAL A 798 -11.27 -6.03 -13.15
N TYR A 799 -10.36 -5.25 -12.62
CA TYR A 799 -8.97 -5.67 -12.35
C TYR A 799 -8.79 -5.92 -10.85
N SER A 800 -9.16 -7.10 -10.40
CA SER A 800 -9.05 -7.52 -8.99
C SER A 800 -8.91 -9.03 -8.91
N ASN A 801 -8.04 -9.50 -8.03
CA ASN A 801 -7.82 -10.93 -7.81
C ASN A 801 -8.78 -11.57 -6.80
N LEU A 802 -9.79 -10.83 -6.30
CA LEU A 802 -10.93 -11.40 -5.57
C LEU A 802 -12.04 -11.73 -6.57
N PRO A 803 -12.31 -13.01 -6.91
CA PRO A 803 -13.36 -13.37 -7.87
C PRO A 803 -14.75 -13.03 -7.34
N LEU A 804 -15.60 -12.52 -8.23
CA LEU A 804 -16.96 -12.06 -7.90
C LEU A 804 -18.01 -12.90 -8.63
N GLN A 805 -19.09 -13.29 -7.93
CA GLN A 805 -20.18 -14.07 -8.53
C GLN A 805 -20.92 -13.31 -9.65
N VAL A 806 -20.88 -11.98 -9.64
CA VAL A 806 -21.48 -11.14 -10.67
C VAL A 806 -20.71 -11.16 -12.00
N SER A 807 -19.46 -11.61 -12.01
CA SER A 807 -18.63 -11.65 -13.21
C SER A 807 -19.13 -12.69 -14.21
N ASP A 808 -19.09 -12.34 -15.49
CA ASP A 808 -19.50 -13.23 -16.59
C ASP A 808 -18.32 -14.01 -17.17
N LYS A 809 -17.10 -13.46 -17.05
CA LYS A 809 -15.86 -14.10 -17.50
C LYS A 809 -14.68 -13.74 -16.62
N PHE A 810 -13.84 -14.72 -16.33
CA PHE A 810 -12.53 -14.53 -15.71
C PHE A 810 -11.42 -14.59 -16.76
N VAL A 811 -10.44 -13.67 -16.63
CA VAL A 811 -9.21 -13.60 -17.41
C VAL A 811 -8.04 -13.72 -16.46
N TYR A 812 -7.14 -14.70 -16.68
CA TYR A 812 -5.99 -15.02 -15.81
C TYR A 812 -4.77 -15.44 -16.60
#